data_c62fc9bdaad19ee15dfce86892f03843
#
_entry.id   c62fc9bdaad19ee15dfce86892f03843
#
_cell.length_a   1.000
_cell.length_b   1.000
_cell.length_c   1.000
_cell.angle_alpha   90.00
_cell.angle_beta   90.00
_cell.angle_gamma   90.00
#
_symmetry.space_group_name_H-M   'P 1'
#
loop_
_entity.id
_entity.type
_entity.pdbx_description
1 polymer ?
#
loop_
_entity_poly.entity_id
_entity_poly.type
_entity_poly.pdbx_seq_one_letter_code
_entity_poly.pdbx_strand_id
1 'polypeptide(L)'
;MDKIFIKGARENNLKNVDLEIPRDKLVVFTGLSGSGKSSLAFDTVFAEGQRRYVESLSSYARMFLGQMQKPDVDYIEGLSPAVSIDQKTTSHNPRSTVGTVTEIYDYLRLLYARIGKAHCPKCGRPIERQTVDQICDKIMERGGAKLQLLAPMVRGRKGEYRKEFEQLKRAGYVRVRVDGNNYTLDESIELDKNIKHTISVIVDRLVIKEGVERRLSDAIESAIKLAEGLVIADFDGDEVLYSTKYACPECELSFEELTPRLFSFNNPYGACSECGGLGFRQEIDVNLLVSDWDKSINQGAIKASGWMLDMSGMMMTQFKALSKAYGFSLDTPLKELPKEIMNIIFYGNHGDKIPMEYNSKRFSGFYNTSFEGVAVNLARRFNETDSEMIKAEISKYMKAVPCSSCGGKRLKPEALAVTVGGINIDDMTKMSVGALKTFIEGLELTQTEHLIADRILKEICARLSFLVNVGLNYLTLSRSAATLSGGESQRIRLATQIGSGLTGVLYILDEPSIGLHQKDNQRLLSSLKNLRDLGNTLIVVEHDEDTIKSADFIVDIGPGAGVHGGEVVAAGSVKDVIASERSITGKYLSGEYKINVPAKRREGNGSFISIKGARQNNLTGIDVDIPLGTLTCVTGVSGSGKSSLVNEILYPALSNSLMNSRLRTGNYSSIEGIDNLDKVICIDQSPIGRTPRSNPATYTNVFNDIRELFSNLPDAKARGYKAGRFSFNVSGGRCEHCSGDGMIKIEMHFLPDIYVPCDVCKGARYNRETLEVRYKGKNISEVLDMTIEEAVAFFENVPKIRNKISTLNDVGLGYVKLGQSSTTLSGGEAQRVKLATELSKRSTGKTFYILDEPSIGLHQRDNVR
;
A
#
# COMPACT_ATOMS: atom_id res chain seq x y z
N MET A 1 -5.36 30.99 -27.01
CA MET A 1 -4.16 30.37 -27.64
C MET A 1 -4.48 28.90 -27.88
N ASP A 2 -4.31 28.45 -29.11
CA ASP A 2 -4.67 27.09 -29.52
C ASP A 2 -3.49 26.11 -29.43
N LYS A 3 -2.34 26.59 -28.98
CA LYS A 3 -1.09 25.82 -28.87
C LYS A 3 -0.34 26.14 -27.57
N ILE A 4 0.47 25.21 -27.13
CA ILE A 4 1.51 25.36 -26.11
C ILE A 4 2.83 25.57 -26.86
N PHE A 5 3.53 26.67 -26.59
CA PHE A 5 4.83 26.97 -27.18
C PHE A 5 5.93 26.75 -26.16
N ILE A 6 6.88 25.88 -26.46
CA ILE A 6 8.07 25.61 -25.67
C ILE A 6 9.27 26.17 -26.42
N LYS A 7 10.09 26.96 -25.74
CA LYS A 7 11.30 27.57 -26.34
C LYS A 7 12.51 27.30 -25.47
N GLY A 8 13.53 26.69 -26.09
CA GLY A 8 14.84 26.52 -25.46
C GLY A 8 14.84 25.57 -24.26
N ALA A 9 14.15 24.41 -24.33
CA ALA A 9 14.19 23.42 -23.26
C ALA A 9 15.54 22.68 -23.24
N ARG A 10 16.21 22.71 -22.05
CA ARG A 10 17.58 22.16 -21.86
C ARG A 10 17.69 21.26 -20.63
N GLU A 11 16.55 20.89 -20.03
CA GLU A 11 16.54 20.05 -18.84
C GLU A 11 17.14 18.66 -19.11
N ASN A 12 18.02 18.18 -18.23
CA ASN A 12 18.74 16.90 -18.33
C ASN A 12 19.52 16.75 -19.64
N ASN A 13 19.06 15.89 -20.56
CA ASN A 13 19.71 15.64 -21.84
C ASN A 13 19.08 16.38 -23.03
N LEU A 14 18.11 17.26 -22.81
CA LEU A 14 17.48 18.03 -23.88
C LEU A 14 18.44 19.05 -24.51
N LYS A 15 18.44 19.12 -25.85
CA LYS A 15 19.35 19.94 -26.64
C LYS A 15 18.64 21.19 -27.17
N ASN A 16 18.30 22.12 -26.29
CA ASN A 16 17.67 23.40 -26.66
C ASN A 16 16.44 23.21 -27.55
N VAL A 17 15.47 22.41 -27.04
CA VAL A 17 14.30 21.99 -27.80
C VAL A 17 13.29 23.14 -27.93
N ASP A 18 12.90 23.44 -29.16
CA ASP A 18 11.79 24.30 -29.54
C ASP A 18 10.63 23.41 -30.03
N LEU A 19 9.42 23.59 -29.50
CA LEU A 19 8.29 22.73 -29.85
C LEU A 19 6.95 23.45 -29.72
N GLU A 20 6.06 23.24 -30.69
CA GLU A 20 4.66 23.68 -30.65
C GLU A 20 3.74 22.46 -30.44
N ILE A 21 2.91 22.46 -29.41
CA ILE A 21 1.98 21.38 -29.08
C ILE A 21 0.55 21.91 -29.20
N PRO A 22 -0.34 21.26 -29.98
CA PRO A 22 -1.73 21.68 -30.07
C PRO A 22 -2.47 21.42 -28.74
N ARG A 23 -3.34 22.36 -28.35
CA ARG A 23 -4.21 22.18 -27.16
C ARG A 23 -5.45 21.35 -27.51
N ASP A 24 -6.09 20.82 -26.46
CA ASP A 24 -7.32 20.05 -26.54
C ASP A 24 -7.18 18.82 -27.48
N LYS A 25 -6.00 18.21 -27.42
CA LYS A 25 -5.60 17.06 -28.23
C LYS A 25 -4.95 15.98 -27.36
N LEU A 26 -4.97 14.75 -27.88
CA LEU A 26 -4.20 13.65 -27.38
C LEU A 26 -2.82 13.68 -28.05
N VAL A 27 -1.81 14.11 -27.30
CA VAL A 27 -0.42 14.24 -27.77
C VAL A 27 0.38 13.11 -27.19
N VAL A 28 1.13 12.37 -28.02
CA VAL A 28 1.99 11.28 -27.58
C VAL A 28 3.45 11.66 -27.74
N PHE A 29 4.22 11.58 -26.64
CA PHE A 29 5.68 11.68 -26.67
C PHE A 29 6.27 10.27 -26.75
N THR A 30 6.99 9.98 -27.81
CA THR A 30 7.58 8.68 -28.07
C THR A 30 9.08 8.80 -28.34
N GLY A 31 9.77 7.68 -28.50
CA GLY A 31 11.22 7.59 -28.74
C GLY A 31 11.89 6.55 -27.86
N LEU A 32 13.20 6.37 -27.98
CA LEU A 32 13.98 5.37 -27.24
C LEU A 32 13.96 5.59 -25.73
N SER A 33 14.21 4.54 -24.94
CA SER A 33 14.45 4.70 -23.50
C SER A 33 15.65 5.61 -23.27
N GLY A 34 15.50 6.61 -22.34
CA GLY A 34 16.55 7.60 -22.10
C GLY A 34 16.72 8.68 -23.17
N SER A 35 15.82 8.80 -24.15
CA SER A 35 15.92 9.83 -25.21
C SER A 35 15.58 11.25 -24.76
N GLY A 36 14.93 11.43 -23.57
CA GLY A 36 14.53 12.75 -23.04
C GLY A 36 13.02 12.99 -23.00
N LYS A 37 12.19 11.98 -23.27
CA LYS A 37 10.72 12.08 -23.23
C LYS A 37 10.21 12.57 -21.88
N SER A 38 10.61 11.90 -20.81
CA SER A 38 10.19 12.26 -19.44
C SER A 38 10.77 13.60 -19.02
N SER A 39 12.00 13.93 -19.46
CA SER A 39 12.61 15.25 -19.22
C SER A 39 11.80 16.38 -19.84
N LEU A 40 11.28 16.20 -21.07
CA LEU A 40 10.43 17.20 -21.70
C LEU A 40 9.03 17.26 -21.06
N ALA A 41 8.39 16.08 -20.84
CA ALA A 41 7.01 16.01 -20.33
C ALA A 41 6.90 16.41 -18.86
N PHE A 42 7.74 15.82 -17.98
CA PHE A 42 7.63 15.98 -16.53
C PHE A 42 8.57 17.05 -16.00
N ASP A 43 9.87 16.95 -16.31
CA ASP A 43 10.86 17.84 -15.71
C ASP A 43 10.80 19.26 -16.33
N THR A 44 10.18 19.44 -17.51
CA THR A 44 10.03 20.73 -18.17
C THR A 44 8.57 21.22 -18.15
N VAL A 45 7.66 20.56 -18.88
CA VAL A 45 6.28 21.07 -19.10
C VAL A 45 5.46 21.00 -17.81
N PHE A 46 5.44 19.83 -17.13
CA PHE A 46 4.71 19.68 -15.87
C PHE A 46 5.31 20.56 -14.76
N ALA A 47 6.64 20.55 -14.61
CA ALA A 47 7.33 21.32 -13.58
C ALA A 47 7.04 22.82 -13.71
N GLU A 48 7.07 23.38 -14.92
CA GLU A 48 6.72 24.78 -15.16
C GLU A 48 5.24 25.07 -14.92
N GLY A 49 4.34 24.17 -15.36
CA GLY A 49 2.89 24.29 -15.11
C GLY A 49 2.55 24.28 -13.63
N GLN A 50 3.17 23.38 -12.86
CA GLN A 50 3.00 23.30 -11.41
C GLN A 50 3.61 24.50 -10.69
N ARG A 51 4.81 24.96 -11.11
CA ARG A 51 5.45 26.16 -10.56
C ARG A 51 4.54 27.37 -10.69
N ARG A 52 3.98 27.64 -11.88
CA ARG A 52 3.05 28.76 -12.11
C ARG A 52 1.77 28.64 -11.30
N TYR A 53 1.24 27.40 -11.16
CA TYR A 53 0.08 27.18 -10.32
C TYR A 53 0.36 27.52 -8.86
N VAL A 54 1.49 27.04 -8.31
CA VAL A 54 1.90 27.34 -6.93
C VAL A 54 2.17 28.85 -6.74
N GLU A 55 2.77 29.53 -7.72
CA GLU A 55 2.98 30.99 -7.68
C GLU A 55 1.68 31.79 -7.68
N SER A 56 0.61 31.26 -8.26
CA SER A 56 -0.72 31.89 -8.26
C SER A 56 -1.43 31.80 -6.90
N LEU A 57 -0.97 30.92 -5.99
CA LEU A 57 -1.55 30.73 -4.66
C LEU A 57 -1.18 31.85 -3.70
N SER A 58 -1.92 31.96 -2.60
CA SER A 58 -1.63 32.94 -1.54
C SER A 58 -0.21 32.75 -0.96
N SER A 59 0.37 33.82 -0.42
CA SER A 59 1.71 33.76 0.23
C SER A 59 1.77 32.74 1.35
N TYR A 60 0.67 32.55 2.09
CA TYR A 60 0.54 31.54 3.12
C TYR A 60 0.63 30.11 2.56
N ALA A 61 -0.11 29.80 1.51
CA ALA A 61 -0.06 28.50 0.85
C ALA A 61 1.33 28.19 0.26
N ARG A 62 1.99 29.20 -0.35
CA ARG A 62 3.36 29.08 -0.88
C ARG A 62 4.39 28.78 0.20
N MET A 63 4.21 29.29 1.42
CA MET A 63 5.12 29.01 2.53
C MET A 63 5.10 27.52 2.94
N PHE A 64 3.97 26.83 2.80
CA PHE A 64 3.85 25.40 3.05
C PHE A 64 4.31 24.53 1.89
N LEU A 65 4.10 24.97 0.64
CA LEU A 65 4.45 24.21 -0.56
C LEU A 65 5.92 24.36 -0.98
N GLY A 66 6.64 25.31 -0.42
CA GLY A 66 8.03 25.62 -0.76
C GLY A 66 8.18 26.33 -2.11
N GLN A 67 9.40 26.78 -2.39
CA GLN A 67 9.75 27.34 -3.71
C GLN A 67 10.12 26.21 -4.65
N MET A 68 9.41 26.10 -5.77
CA MET A 68 9.76 25.19 -6.84
C MET A 68 10.88 25.80 -7.70
N GLN A 69 11.87 24.99 -8.04
CA GLN A 69 12.93 25.41 -8.98
C GLN A 69 12.33 25.61 -10.36
N LYS A 70 12.74 26.66 -11.04
CA LYS A 70 12.39 26.88 -12.44
C LYS A 70 13.13 25.86 -13.29
N PRO A 71 12.46 25.09 -14.18
CA PRO A 71 13.16 24.22 -15.11
C PRO A 71 14.04 25.01 -16.07
N ASP A 72 15.08 24.38 -16.62
CA ASP A 72 15.99 25.00 -17.61
C ASP A 72 15.29 25.10 -18.97
N VAL A 73 14.50 26.16 -19.09
CA VAL A 73 13.76 26.50 -20.31
C VAL A 73 13.68 28.03 -20.43
N ASP A 74 13.78 28.56 -21.64
CA ASP A 74 13.70 30.00 -21.87
C ASP A 74 12.30 30.48 -21.48
N TYR A 75 11.25 29.97 -22.13
CA TYR A 75 9.88 30.21 -21.75
C TYR A 75 8.93 29.12 -22.27
N ILE A 76 7.77 28.99 -21.65
CA ILE A 76 6.65 28.18 -22.12
C ILE A 76 5.39 29.06 -22.07
N GLU A 77 4.64 29.12 -23.18
CA GLU A 77 3.38 29.84 -23.28
C GLU A 77 2.21 28.89 -23.50
N GLY A 78 1.00 29.33 -23.15
CA GLY A 78 -0.23 28.56 -23.40
C GLY A 78 -0.47 27.40 -22.42
N LEU A 79 0.28 27.28 -21.30
CA LEU A 79 0.05 26.25 -20.29
C LEU A 79 -1.27 26.45 -19.56
N SER A 80 -2.01 25.34 -19.42
CA SER A 80 -3.12 25.18 -18.48
C SER A 80 -2.61 24.65 -17.13
N PRO A 81 -3.42 24.69 -16.06
CA PRO A 81 -3.10 23.95 -14.84
C PRO A 81 -2.75 22.50 -15.16
N ALA A 82 -1.59 22.05 -14.67
CA ALA A 82 -1.05 20.75 -15.04
C ALA A 82 -1.23 19.71 -13.92
N VAL A 83 -1.64 18.50 -14.28
CA VAL A 83 -1.79 17.33 -13.40
C VAL A 83 -0.97 16.19 -13.96
N SER A 84 -0.06 15.62 -13.14
CA SER A 84 0.70 14.43 -13.54
C SER A 84 0.12 13.15 -12.96
N ILE A 85 0.18 12.09 -13.76
CA ILE A 85 -0.19 10.72 -13.37
C ILE A 85 0.99 9.82 -13.67
N ASP A 86 1.90 9.71 -12.69
CA ASP A 86 3.12 8.92 -12.75
C ASP A 86 2.95 7.52 -12.12
N GLN A 87 3.95 6.64 -12.35
CA GLN A 87 3.97 5.28 -11.80
C GLN A 87 4.50 5.19 -10.37
N LYS A 88 5.26 6.19 -9.90
CA LYS A 88 6.20 6.02 -8.78
C LYS A 88 5.60 5.95 -7.38
N THR A 89 4.31 6.16 -7.17
CA THR A 89 3.78 6.28 -5.82
C THR A 89 2.69 5.28 -5.50
N THR A 90 3.06 4.07 -5.10
CA THR A 90 2.19 3.25 -4.27
C THR A 90 2.23 3.80 -2.85
N SER A 91 1.07 4.15 -2.29
CA SER A 91 0.97 4.54 -0.89
C SER A 91 1.36 3.35 -0.01
N HIS A 92 2.39 3.51 0.80
CA HIS A 92 2.77 2.50 1.80
C HIS A 92 1.94 2.59 3.09
N ASN A 93 0.95 3.48 3.14
CA ASN A 93 0.07 3.59 4.29
C ASN A 93 -0.88 2.36 4.36
N PRO A 94 -0.81 1.54 5.41
CA PRO A 94 -1.62 0.32 5.53
C PRO A 94 -3.12 0.60 5.67
N ARG A 95 -3.50 1.85 5.94
CA ARG A 95 -4.90 2.28 6.01
C ARG A 95 -5.47 2.70 4.65
N SER A 96 -4.63 2.95 3.65
CA SER A 96 -5.08 3.30 2.30
C SER A 96 -5.64 2.08 1.58
N THR A 97 -6.86 2.19 1.08
CA THR A 97 -7.54 1.16 0.27
C THR A 97 -7.96 1.73 -1.07
N VAL A 98 -8.31 0.88 -2.03
CA VAL A 98 -8.88 1.31 -3.31
C VAL A 98 -10.07 2.24 -3.05
N GLY A 99 -10.98 1.87 -2.15
CA GLY A 99 -12.16 2.68 -1.82
C GLY A 99 -11.83 4.08 -1.28
N THR A 100 -10.77 4.22 -0.46
CA THR A 100 -10.37 5.53 0.08
C THR A 100 -9.61 6.38 -0.93
N VAL A 101 -8.80 5.77 -1.79
CA VAL A 101 -8.04 6.50 -2.83
C VAL A 101 -8.98 7.02 -3.94
N THR A 102 -10.05 6.27 -4.23
CA THR A 102 -11.08 6.67 -5.23
C THR A 102 -12.19 7.53 -4.64
N GLU A 103 -12.14 7.84 -3.34
CA GLU A 103 -13.18 8.56 -2.60
C GLU A 103 -14.55 7.84 -2.55
N ILE A 104 -14.68 6.67 -3.20
CA ILE A 104 -15.95 5.90 -3.20
C ILE A 104 -16.36 5.54 -1.78
N TYR A 105 -15.38 5.23 -0.91
CA TYR A 105 -15.64 4.89 0.49
C TYR A 105 -16.29 6.05 1.27
N ASP A 106 -15.95 7.29 0.95
CA ASP A 106 -16.54 8.47 1.60
C ASP A 106 -18.01 8.63 1.23
N TYR A 107 -18.36 8.36 -0.03
CA TYR A 107 -19.77 8.33 -0.45
C TYR A 107 -20.52 7.13 0.13
N LEU A 108 -19.90 5.96 0.27
CA LEU A 108 -20.50 4.82 0.95
C LEU A 108 -20.80 5.13 2.41
N ARG A 109 -19.86 5.74 3.13
CA ARG A 109 -20.10 6.18 4.52
C ARG A 109 -21.29 7.14 4.63
N LEU A 110 -21.40 8.06 3.67
CA LEU A 110 -22.54 8.99 3.62
C LEU A 110 -23.85 8.23 3.31
N LEU A 111 -23.83 7.28 2.39
CA LEU A 111 -24.98 6.46 2.03
C LEU A 111 -25.51 5.68 3.26
N TYR A 112 -24.59 4.97 3.97
CA TYR A 112 -24.93 4.21 5.17
C TYR A 112 -25.44 5.09 6.33
N ALA A 113 -24.92 6.30 6.45
CA ALA A 113 -25.37 7.26 7.47
C ALA A 113 -26.77 7.82 7.16
N ARG A 114 -27.18 7.88 5.88
CA ARG A 114 -28.44 8.53 5.46
C ARG A 114 -29.60 7.57 5.30
N ILE A 115 -29.37 6.41 4.68
CA ILE A 115 -30.42 5.40 4.42
C ILE A 115 -30.14 4.03 5.03
N GLY A 116 -29.06 3.89 5.81
CA GLY A 116 -28.71 2.63 6.47
C GLY A 116 -29.74 2.23 7.53
N LYS A 117 -30.12 0.95 7.52
CA LYS A 117 -31.00 0.33 8.53
C LYS A 117 -30.14 -0.28 9.61
N ALA A 118 -30.27 0.24 10.84
CA ALA A 118 -29.51 -0.24 11.99
C ALA A 118 -30.12 -1.53 12.54
N HIS A 119 -29.26 -2.48 12.92
CA HIS A 119 -29.62 -3.73 13.59
C HIS A 119 -28.81 -3.87 14.87
N CYS A 120 -29.35 -4.62 15.82
CA CYS A 120 -28.62 -4.93 17.04
C CYS A 120 -27.45 -5.88 16.73
N PRO A 121 -26.19 -5.57 17.07
CA PRO A 121 -25.06 -6.45 16.81
C PRO A 121 -25.08 -7.74 17.61
N LYS A 122 -25.90 -7.83 18.68
CA LYS A 122 -26.05 -9.05 19.50
C LYS A 122 -27.21 -9.93 19.05
N CYS A 123 -28.42 -9.37 18.85
CA CYS A 123 -29.61 -10.13 18.55
C CYS A 123 -30.12 -10.00 17.11
N GLY A 124 -29.53 -9.12 16.30
CA GLY A 124 -29.87 -8.93 14.88
C GLY A 124 -31.20 -8.19 14.62
N ARG A 125 -31.95 -7.80 15.64
CA ARG A 125 -33.21 -7.09 15.45
C ARG A 125 -32.98 -5.69 14.86
N PRO A 126 -33.89 -5.21 13.96
CA PRO A 126 -33.84 -3.83 13.49
C PRO A 126 -34.05 -2.86 14.64
N ILE A 127 -33.31 -1.77 14.60
CA ILE A 127 -33.35 -0.68 15.58
C ILE A 127 -33.77 0.57 14.82
N GLU A 128 -34.91 1.11 15.20
CA GLU A 128 -35.45 2.35 14.63
C GLU A 128 -35.43 3.47 15.66
N ARG A 129 -35.10 4.67 15.18
CA ARG A 129 -35.30 5.90 15.96
C ARG A 129 -36.74 6.35 15.78
N GLN A 130 -37.45 6.57 16.87
CA GLN A 130 -38.82 7.04 16.86
C GLN A 130 -38.87 8.53 17.26
N THR A 131 -39.65 9.33 16.57
CA THR A 131 -39.95 10.69 17.02
C THR A 131 -41.02 10.65 18.13
N VAL A 132 -41.14 11.72 18.90
CA VAL A 132 -42.19 11.85 19.93
C VAL A 132 -43.57 11.63 19.30
N ASP A 133 -43.81 12.23 18.12
CA ASP A 133 -45.10 12.09 17.43
C ASP A 133 -45.37 10.65 17.00
N GLN A 134 -44.36 9.94 16.44
CA GLN A 134 -44.52 8.53 16.10
C GLN A 134 -44.76 7.62 17.30
N ILE A 135 -44.12 7.93 18.44
CA ILE A 135 -44.38 7.21 19.69
C ILE A 135 -45.80 7.48 20.15
N CYS A 136 -46.25 8.74 20.10
CA CYS A 136 -47.61 9.16 20.42
C CYS A 136 -48.63 8.43 19.56
N ASP A 137 -48.44 8.42 18.21
CA ASP A 137 -49.34 7.77 17.26
C ASP A 137 -49.48 6.27 17.55
N LYS A 138 -48.33 5.57 17.76
CA LYS A 138 -48.32 4.13 18.09
C LYS A 138 -49.02 3.82 19.43
N ILE A 139 -48.91 4.70 20.41
CA ILE A 139 -49.61 4.56 21.68
C ILE A 139 -51.11 4.79 21.48
N MET A 140 -51.48 5.78 20.67
CA MET A 140 -52.87 6.11 20.35
C MET A 140 -53.63 5.02 19.58
N GLU A 141 -52.91 4.17 18.81
CA GLU A 141 -53.51 3.00 18.15
C GLU A 141 -54.17 2.02 19.11
N ARG A 142 -53.82 2.04 20.42
CA ARG A 142 -54.38 1.20 21.46
C ARG A 142 -55.54 1.89 22.21
N GLY A 143 -56.46 2.51 21.50
CA GLY A 143 -57.61 3.24 22.04
C GLY A 143 -58.37 2.47 23.10
N GLY A 144 -58.76 3.14 24.22
CA GLY A 144 -59.47 2.57 25.33
C GLY A 144 -58.61 1.93 26.42
N ALA A 145 -57.33 1.68 26.16
CA ALA A 145 -56.42 1.06 27.14
C ALA A 145 -56.01 2.05 28.24
N LYS A 146 -55.80 1.52 29.47
CA LYS A 146 -55.14 2.27 30.55
C LYS A 146 -53.64 2.25 30.36
N LEU A 147 -53.06 3.43 30.30
CA LEU A 147 -51.63 3.62 30.09
C LEU A 147 -50.96 4.15 31.36
N GLN A 148 -49.82 3.56 31.72
CA GLN A 148 -48.85 4.18 32.62
C GLN A 148 -47.59 4.49 31.78
N LEU A 149 -47.18 5.73 31.76
CA LEU A 149 -45.97 6.16 31.09
C LEU A 149 -44.81 6.21 32.08
N LEU A 150 -43.72 5.45 31.77
CA LEU A 150 -42.61 5.32 32.71
C LEU A 150 -41.31 5.78 32.04
N ALA A 151 -40.45 6.45 32.80
CA ALA A 151 -39.11 6.83 32.45
C ALA A 151 -38.11 5.89 33.13
N PRO A 152 -37.44 4.96 32.40
CA PRO A 152 -36.50 4.01 32.98
C PRO A 152 -35.17 4.69 33.28
N MET A 153 -34.89 5.05 34.53
CA MET A 153 -33.67 5.72 34.95
C MET A 153 -32.53 4.76 35.29
N VAL A 154 -32.86 3.63 35.91
CA VAL A 154 -31.88 2.61 36.30
C VAL A 154 -32.34 1.27 35.77
N ARG A 155 -31.47 0.54 35.10
CA ARG A 155 -31.77 -0.79 34.53
C ARG A 155 -30.68 -1.77 34.95
N GLY A 156 -31.01 -2.65 35.87
CA GLY A 156 -30.15 -3.74 36.31
C GLY A 156 -28.80 -3.32 36.92
N ARG A 157 -28.71 -2.17 37.58
CA ARG A 157 -27.49 -1.65 38.22
C ARG A 157 -27.55 -1.75 39.73
N LYS A 158 -26.38 -2.01 40.35
CA LYS A 158 -26.23 -2.04 41.81
C LYS A 158 -26.16 -0.62 42.36
N GLY A 159 -26.80 -0.39 43.51
CA GLY A 159 -26.77 0.93 44.21
C GLY A 159 -27.96 1.15 45.13
N GLU A 160 -27.88 2.12 46.05
CA GLU A 160 -28.95 2.48 46.98
C GLU A 160 -29.89 3.57 46.43
N TYR A 161 -29.46 4.36 45.47
CA TYR A 161 -30.20 5.41 44.72
C TYR A 161 -30.94 6.45 45.55
N ARG A 162 -30.55 6.67 46.82
CA ARG A 162 -31.20 7.63 47.75
C ARG A 162 -31.19 9.07 47.22
N LYS A 163 -30.05 9.49 46.62
CA LYS A 163 -29.88 10.83 46.05
C LYS A 163 -30.79 11.04 44.84
N GLU A 164 -30.90 10.05 44.00
CA GLU A 164 -31.73 10.04 42.81
C GLU A 164 -33.24 10.16 43.22
N PHE A 165 -33.69 9.42 44.23
CA PHE A 165 -35.05 9.55 44.75
C PHE A 165 -35.32 10.94 45.34
N GLU A 166 -34.38 11.53 46.06
CA GLU A 166 -34.54 12.91 46.57
C GLU A 166 -34.62 13.94 45.45
N GLN A 167 -33.84 13.78 44.40
CA GLN A 167 -33.85 14.64 43.21
C GLN A 167 -35.18 14.55 42.47
N LEU A 168 -35.71 13.34 42.29
CA LEU A 168 -37.01 13.10 41.67
C LEU A 168 -38.16 13.74 42.51
N LYS A 169 -38.09 13.63 43.81
CA LYS A 169 -39.06 14.26 44.73
C LYS A 169 -39.04 15.78 44.63
N ARG A 170 -37.84 16.38 44.57
CA ARG A 170 -37.65 17.83 44.34
C ARG A 170 -38.13 18.29 42.96
N ALA A 171 -38.02 17.43 41.93
CA ALA A 171 -38.54 17.69 40.61
C ALA A 171 -40.05 17.53 40.45
N GLY A 172 -40.75 17.14 41.54
CA GLY A 172 -42.21 17.05 41.58
C GLY A 172 -42.79 15.70 41.15
N TYR A 173 -41.97 14.69 40.97
CA TYR A 173 -42.46 13.32 40.71
C TYR A 173 -42.97 12.70 42.01
N VAL A 174 -44.05 11.91 41.92
CA VAL A 174 -44.70 11.33 43.08
C VAL A 174 -44.48 9.84 43.24
N ARG A 175 -44.29 9.13 42.10
CA ARG A 175 -44.27 7.67 42.13
C ARG A 175 -43.13 7.11 41.29
N VAL A 176 -42.58 6.00 41.78
CA VAL A 176 -41.55 5.22 41.09
C VAL A 176 -41.93 3.74 41.09
N ARG A 177 -41.48 3.03 40.08
CA ARG A 177 -41.53 1.57 40.04
C ARG A 177 -40.15 1.06 40.29
N VAL A 178 -39.96 0.24 41.31
CA VAL A 178 -38.69 -0.38 41.66
C VAL A 178 -38.86 -1.91 41.60
N ASP A 179 -38.09 -2.57 40.79
CA ASP A 179 -38.11 -4.05 40.62
C ASP A 179 -39.54 -4.59 40.41
N GLY A 180 -40.34 -3.88 39.61
CA GLY A 180 -41.71 -4.24 39.25
C GLY A 180 -42.78 -3.72 40.25
N ASN A 181 -42.40 -3.26 41.44
CA ASN A 181 -43.33 -2.77 42.46
C ASN A 181 -43.43 -1.24 42.43
N ASN A 182 -44.65 -0.73 42.60
CA ASN A 182 -44.88 0.72 42.62
C ASN A 182 -44.74 1.26 44.05
N TYR A 183 -43.92 2.29 44.22
CA TYR A 183 -43.69 3.01 45.48
C TYR A 183 -44.04 4.50 45.35
N THR A 184 -44.41 5.12 46.46
CA THR A 184 -44.56 6.58 46.55
C THR A 184 -43.24 7.17 47.05
N LEU A 185 -42.74 8.26 46.42
CA LEU A 185 -41.47 8.91 46.80
C LEU A 185 -41.52 9.56 48.20
N ASP A 186 -42.70 9.61 48.81
CA ASP A 186 -42.88 10.03 50.26
C ASP A 186 -42.51 8.89 51.20
N GLU A 187 -42.54 7.65 50.77
CA GLU A 187 -42.17 6.47 51.56
C GLU A 187 -40.64 6.32 51.59
N SER A 188 -40.11 5.70 52.64
CA SER A 188 -38.70 5.38 52.73
C SER A 188 -38.42 4.13 51.89
N ILE A 189 -37.76 4.33 50.72
CA ILE A 189 -37.39 3.24 49.84
C ILE A 189 -35.96 2.86 50.20
N GLU A 190 -35.77 1.70 50.83
CA GLU A 190 -34.44 1.17 51.16
C GLU A 190 -34.07 0.06 50.18
N LEU A 191 -32.94 0.25 49.45
CA LEU A 191 -32.40 -0.70 48.46
C LEU A 191 -31.05 -1.23 48.91
N ASP A 192 -30.80 -2.51 48.67
CA ASP A 192 -29.50 -3.13 48.93
C ASP A 192 -28.48 -2.75 47.84
N LYS A 193 -27.40 -2.10 48.27
CA LYS A 193 -26.30 -1.67 47.34
C LYS A 193 -25.66 -2.81 46.55
N ASN A 194 -25.79 -4.05 46.99
CA ASN A 194 -25.17 -5.22 46.37
C ASN A 194 -26.07 -5.94 45.35
N ILE A 195 -27.36 -5.60 45.32
CA ILE A 195 -28.37 -6.18 44.43
C ILE A 195 -28.54 -5.26 43.21
N LYS A 196 -28.87 -5.84 42.08
CA LYS A 196 -29.18 -5.09 40.87
C LYS A 196 -30.64 -4.65 40.91
N HIS A 197 -30.89 -3.36 40.77
CA HIS A 197 -32.22 -2.76 40.79
C HIS A 197 -32.58 -2.18 39.42
N THR A 198 -33.87 -2.21 39.11
CA THR A 198 -34.48 -1.53 37.97
C THR A 198 -35.46 -0.49 38.48
N ILE A 199 -35.24 0.79 38.18
CA ILE A 199 -35.99 1.91 38.68
C ILE A 199 -36.55 2.71 37.50
N SER A 200 -37.88 2.86 37.46
CA SER A 200 -38.59 3.66 36.46
C SER A 200 -39.49 4.68 37.16
N VAL A 201 -39.45 5.92 36.69
CA VAL A 201 -40.33 6.99 37.23
C VAL A 201 -41.68 6.93 36.50
N ILE A 202 -42.77 6.90 37.20
CA ILE A 202 -44.10 7.00 36.61
C ILE A 202 -44.35 8.47 36.31
N VAL A 203 -44.29 8.83 35.03
CA VAL A 203 -44.44 10.23 34.60
C VAL A 203 -45.90 10.62 34.50
N ASP A 204 -46.75 9.78 33.90
CA ASP A 204 -48.20 10.03 33.82
C ASP A 204 -49.01 8.72 33.79
N ARG A 205 -50.31 8.84 34.11
CA ARG A 205 -51.30 7.78 34.01
C ARG A 205 -52.55 8.33 33.33
N LEU A 206 -52.92 7.72 32.21
CA LEU A 206 -54.04 8.18 31.43
C LEU A 206 -54.78 7.02 30.75
N VAL A 207 -56.00 7.27 30.31
CA VAL A 207 -56.74 6.35 29.45
C VAL A 207 -56.69 6.89 28.05
N ILE A 208 -56.33 6.06 27.10
CA ILE A 208 -56.17 6.44 25.68
C ILE A 208 -57.56 6.70 25.07
N LYS A 209 -57.83 7.96 24.70
CA LYS A 209 -59.07 8.42 24.06
C LYS A 209 -58.78 9.65 23.20
N GLU A 210 -59.64 9.95 22.27
CA GLU A 210 -59.54 11.19 21.48
C GLU A 210 -59.39 12.43 22.36
N GLY A 211 -58.45 13.32 22.03
CA GLY A 211 -58.19 14.57 22.72
C GLY A 211 -57.14 14.49 23.84
N VAL A 212 -56.49 13.33 24.06
CA VAL A 212 -55.35 13.22 25.00
C VAL A 212 -53.98 13.39 24.37
N GLU A 213 -53.88 13.55 23.03
CA GLU A 213 -52.67 13.56 22.26
C GLU A 213 -51.63 14.56 22.79
N ARG A 214 -52.08 15.79 23.07
CA ARG A 214 -51.20 16.85 23.59
C ARG A 214 -50.62 16.49 24.96
N ARG A 215 -51.45 16.00 25.88
CA ARG A 215 -50.99 15.58 27.21
C ARG A 215 -50.06 14.38 27.13
N LEU A 216 -50.35 13.44 26.23
CA LEU A 216 -49.52 12.28 25.97
C LEU A 216 -48.15 12.70 25.39
N SER A 217 -48.09 13.60 24.42
CA SER A 217 -46.83 14.15 23.86
C SER A 217 -45.98 14.85 24.92
N ASP A 218 -46.62 15.72 25.77
CA ASP A 218 -45.94 16.41 26.88
C ASP A 218 -45.35 15.41 27.89
N ALA A 219 -46.10 14.34 28.20
CA ALA A 219 -45.64 13.28 29.10
C ALA A 219 -44.52 12.42 28.47
N ILE A 220 -44.58 12.10 27.17
CA ILE A 220 -43.52 11.40 26.43
C ILE A 220 -42.26 12.26 26.44
N GLU A 221 -42.35 13.56 26.13
CA GLU A 221 -41.19 14.45 26.17
C GLU A 221 -40.54 14.50 27.55
N SER A 222 -41.36 14.58 28.60
CA SER A 222 -40.87 14.56 29.99
C SER A 222 -40.17 13.25 30.34
N ALA A 223 -40.74 12.11 29.91
CA ALA A 223 -40.14 10.80 30.14
C ALA A 223 -38.81 10.64 29.39
N ILE A 224 -38.77 11.06 28.12
CA ILE A 224 -37.58 11.03 27.25
C ILE A 224 -36.45 11.88 27.83
N LYS A 225 -36.79 13.08 28.34
CA LYS A 225 -35.81 13.98 28.97
C LYS A 225 -35.24 13.39 30.26
N LEU A 226 -36.07 12.72 31.04
CA LEU A 226 -35.66 12.11 32.31
C LEU A 226 -34.84 10.83 32.13
N ALA A 227 -35.23 9.99 31.19
CA ALA A 227 -34.58 8.71 30.91
C ALA A 227 -33.67 8.75 29.68
N GLU A 228 -33.11 9.92 29.30
CA GLU A 228 -32.13 10.12 28.24
C GLU A 228 -32.50 9.49 26.88
N GLY A 229 -33.78 9.59 26.52
CA GLY A 229 -34.28 9.14 25.20
C GLY A 229 -35.12 7.87 25.26
N LEU A 230 -35.37 7.30 26.41
CA LEU A 230 -36.19 6.10 26.59
C LEU A 230 -37.52 6.40 27.24
N VAL A 231 -38.57 5.69 26.86
CA VAL A 231 -39.87 5.72 27.50
C VAL A 231 -40.53 4.35 27.45
N ILE A 232 -41.11 3.90 28.54
CA ILE A 232 -41.90 2.66 28.63
C ILE A 232 -43.38 3.03 28.69
N ALA A 233 -44.17 2.47 27.80
CA ALA A 233 -45.63 2.51 27.86
C ALA A 233 -46.13 1.16 28.41
N ASP A 234 -46.71 1.18 29.60
CA ASP A 234 -47.27 0.01 30.26
C ASP A 234 -48.81 0.05 30.10
N PHE A 235 -49.31 -0.96 29.38
CA PHE A 235 -50.74 -1.15 29.09
C PHE A 235 -51.30 -2.29 29.99
N ASP A 236 -51.61 -1.98 31.26
CA ASP A 236 -52.11 -2.96 32.23
C ASP A 236 -51.21 -4.21 32.39
N GLY A 237 -49.86 -4.01 32.35
CA GLY A 237 -48.85 -5.07 32.49
C GLY A 237 -48.17 -5.50 31.16
N ASP A 238 -48.63 -5.02 30.00
CA ASP A 238 -47.98 -5.17 28.71
C ASP A 238 -47.05 -3.95 28.49
N GLU A 239 -45.76 -4.10 28.83
CA GLU A 239 -44.78 -3.04 28.75
C GLU A 239 -44.18 -2.98 27.35
N VAL A 240 -44.29 -1.84 26.66
CA VAL A 240 -43.66 -1.56 25.37
C VAL A 240 -42.63 -0.47 25.56
N LEU A 241 -41.37 -0.77 25.27
CA LEU A 241 -40.27 0.20 25.31
C LEU A 241 -40.15 0.93 23.96
N TYR A 242 -40.21 2.26 24.04
CA TYR A 242 -39.91 3.14 22.88
C TYR A 242 -38.62 3.91 23.12
N SER A 243 -37.94 4.28 22.04
CA SER A 243 -36.69 5.02 22.12
C SER A 243 -36.59 6.09 21.04
N THR A 244 -36.16 7.27 21.43
CA THR A 244 -35.78 8.34 20.51
C THR A 244 -34.33 8.24 20.08
N LYS A 245 -33.55 7.35 20.68
CA LYS A 245 -32.20 6.98 20.28
C LYS A 245 -32.21 5.60 19.57
N TYR A 246 -31.20 5.32 18.75
CA TYR A 246 -31.01 3.97 18.25
C TYR A 246 -30.61 3.03 19.38
N ALA A 247 -31.58 2.36 20.00
CA ALA A 247 -31.36 1.45 21.12
C ALA A 247 -32.08 0.12 20.90
N CYS A 248 -31.41 -0.97 21.25
CA CYS A 248 -32.03 -2.29 21.25
C CYS A 248 -32.77 -2.49 22.58
N PRO A 249 -34.08 -2.76 22.58
CA PRO A 249 -34.86 -2.92 23.81
C PRO A 249 -34.44 -4.14 24.64
N GLU A 250 -33.95 -5.20 24.04
CA GLU A 250 -33.56 -6.44 24.73
C GLU A 250 -32.09 -6.47 25.17
N CYS A 251 -31.18 -5.95 24.34
CA CYS A 251 -29.75 -6.04 24.61
C CYS A 251 -29.17 -4.80 25.31
N GLU A 252 -29.97 -3.80 25.57
CA GLU A 252 -29.62 -2.51 26.24
C GLU A 252 -28.47 -1.76 25.53
N LEU A 253 -28.17 -2.12 24.28
CA LEU A 253 -27.19 -1.44 23.46
C LEU A 253 -27.84 -0.23 22.81
N SER A 254 -27.30 0.95 23.08
CA SER A 254 -27.68 2.19 22.39
C SER A 254 -26.58 2.56 21.40
N PHE A 255 -27.02 2.94 20.22
CA PHE A 255 -26.13 3.58 19.24
C PHE A 255 -26.25 5.09 19.38
N GLU A 256 -25.13 5.76 19.20
CA GLU A 256 -25.17 7.16 18.89
C GLU A 256 -25.74 7.36 17.46
N GLU A 257 -26.01 8.57 17.09
CA GLU A 257 -26.58 8.92 15.77
C GLU A 257 -25.74 8.32 14.63
N LEU A 258 -26.42 7.79 13.59
CA LEU A 258 -25.77 7.27 12.40
C LEU A 258 -25.09 8.40 11.63
N THR A 259 -23.86 8.70 11.99
CA THR A 259 -23.04 9.70 11.33
C THR A 259 -22.00 9.06 10.39
N PRO A 260 -21.52 9.73 9.34
CA PRO A 260 -20.47 9.19 8.49
C PRO A 260 -19.18 8.82 9.23
N ARG A 261 -18.95 9.40 10.44
CA ARG A 261 -17.79 9.08 11.29
C ARG A 261 -17.85 7.66 11.85
N LEU A 262 -19.05 7.14 12.11
CA LEU A 262 -19.27 5.76 12.59
C LEU A 262 -18.75 4.71 11.59
N PHE A 263 -18.80 5.01 10.31
CA PHE A 263 -18.37 4.10 9.24
C PHE A 263 -16.92 4.34 8.79
N SER A 264 -16.16 5.15 9.53
CA SER A 264 -14.76 5.44 9.19
C SER A 264 -13.80 4.59 10.02
N PHE A 265 -13.02 3.74 9.38
CA PHE A 265 -11.96 3.00 10.05
C PHE A 265 -10.69 3.86 10.30
N ASN A 266 -10.62 5.08 9.77
CA ASN A 266 -9.57 6.05 10.05
C ASN A 266 -9.90 6.98 11.23
N ASN A 267 -11.12 6.89 11.76
CA ASN A 267 -11.57 7.68 12.89
C ASN A 267 -11.77 6.77 14.11
N PRO A 268 -11.26 7.11 15.31
CA PRO A 268 -11.43 6.30 16.53
C PRO A 268 -12.89 6.00 16.90
N TYR A 269 -13.82 6.82 16.39
CA TYR A 269 -15.24 6.66 16.61
C TYR A 269 -15.81 5.38 15.97
N GLY A 270 -15.43 5.09 14.71
CA GLY A 270 -15.89 3.92 13.97
C GLY A 270 -14.88 2.78 13.91
N ALA A 271 -13.60 3.06 14.12
CA ALA A 271 -12.53 2.07 14.04
C ALA A 271 -12.63 1.03 15.15
N CYS A 272 -12.31 -0.22 14.82
CA CYS A 272 -12.14 -1.28 15.82
C CYS A 272 -11.13 -0.84 16.89
N SER A 273 -11.51 -0.89 18.15
CA SER A 273 -10.69 -0.42 19.27
C SER A 273 -9.39 -1.20 19.44
N GLU A 274 -9.37 -2.48 19.03
CA GLU A 274 -8.23 -3.36 19.19
C GLU A 274 -7.15 -3.13 18.11
N CYS A 275 -7.53 -3.04 16.85
CA CYS A 275 -6.56 -2.85 15.74
C CYS A 275 -6.47 -1.39 15.25
N GLY A 276 -7.21 -0.46 15.86
CA GLY A 276 -7.22 0.95 15.45
C GLY A 276 -7.61 1.16 13.98
N GLY A 277 -8.44 0.27 13.42
CA GLY A 277 -8.91 0.35 12.03
C GLY A 277 -7.98 -0.29 11.00
N LEU A 278 -6.90 -0.96 11.40
CA LEU A 278 -5.99 -1.67 10.49
C LEU A 278 -6.61 -2.95 9.92
N GLY A 279 -7.46 -3.65 10.71
CA GLY A 279 -8.06 -4.92 10.35
C GLY A 279 -7.15 -6.13 10.61
N PHE A 280 -5.88 -5.91 10.87
CA PHE A 280 -4.91 -6.96 11.17
C PHE A 280 -3.99 -6.57 12.30
N ARG A 281 -3.32 -7.55 12.87
CA ARG A 281 -2.20 -7.39 13.80
C ARG A 281 -0.94 -7.99 13.20
N GLN A 282 0.19 -7.44 13.53
CA GLN A 282 1.46 -8.06 13.22
C GLN A 282 1.87 -8.93 14.39
N GLU A 283 2.01 -10.22 14.14
CA GLU A 283 2.44 -11.19 15.13
C GLU A 283 3.71 -11.90 14.64
N ILE A 284 4.58 -12.29 15.59
CA ILE A 284 5.75 -13.08 15.25
C ILE A 284 5.31 -14.47 14.80
N ASP A 285 5.76 -14.91 13.64
CA ASP A 285 5.54 -16.26 13.15
C ASP A 285 6.70 -17.18 13.58
N VAL A 286 6.42 -18.13 14.44
CA VAL A 286 7.40 -19.11 14.93
C VAL A 286 8.06 -19.88 13.78
N ASN A 287 7.31 -20.15 12.70
CA ASN A 287 7.86 -20.85 11.54
C ASN A 287 8.92 -20.03 10.79
N LEU A 288 8.88 -18.71 10.90
CA LEU A 288 9.91 -17.84 10.33
C LEU A 288 11.14 -17.70 11.26
N LEU A 289 10.99 -17.99 12.55
CA LEU A 289 12.09 -17.99 13.52
C LEU A 289 12.92 -19.26 13.43
N VAL A 290 12.30 -20.40 13.13
CA VAL A 290 12.96 -21.70 13.07
C VAL A 290 13.62 -21.88 11.70
N SER A 291 14.96 -22.08 11.72
CA SER A 291 15.74 -22.29 10.49
C SER A 291 15.49 -23.65 9.86
N ASP A 292 15.33 -24.62 10.69
CA ASP A 292 15.18 -26.01 10.29
C ASP A 292 14.63 -26.78 11.51
N TRP A 293 13.50 -27.44 11.35
CA TRP A 293 12.86 -28.19 12.41
C TRP A 293 13.61 -29.48 12.77
N ASP A 294 14.45 -29.97 11.84
CA ASP A 294 15.31 -31.14 12.05
C ASP A 294 16.60 -30.80 12.80
N LYS A 295 16.88 -29.53 13.04
CA LYS A 295 18.03 -29.09 13.84
C LYS A 295 17.65 -28.88 15.30
N SER A 296 18.67 -29.06 16.16
CA SER A 296 18.58 -28.72 17.57
C SER A 296 18.92 -27.24 17.83
N ILE A 297 18.63 -26.77 19.03
CA ILE A 297 19.02 -25.41 19.49
C ILE A 297 20.53 -25.22 19.34
N ASN A 298 21.34 -26.22 19.75
CA ASN A 298 22.81 -26.18 19.64
C ASN A 298 23.28 -26.15 18.18
N GLN A 299 22.52 -26.67 17.25
CA GLN A 299 22.81 -26.64 15.81
C GLN A 299 22.28 -25.38 15.09
N GLY A 300 21.70 -24.44 15.83
CA GLY A 300 21.20 -23.19 15.26
C GLY A 300 19.80 -23.30 14.64
N ALA A 301 18.94 -24.09 15.23
CA ALA A 301 17.55 -24.21 14.79
C ALA A 301 16.81 -22.86 14.83
N ILE A 302 17.12 -21.98 15.80
CA ILE A 302 16.50 -20.66 15.95
C ILE A 302 17.42 -19.61 15.36
N LYS A 303 16.95 -18.90 14.31
CA LYS A 303 17.65 -17.80 13.64
C LYS A 303 16.80 -16.53 13.74
N ALA A 304 16.92 -15.84 14.85
CA ALA A 304 16.27 -14.57 15.04
C ALA A 304 17.28 -13.49 15.44
N SER A 305 17.00 -12.23 15.11
CA SER A 305 17.84 -11.10 15.49
C SER A 305 18.09 -11.06 17.01
N GLY A 306 19.35 -11.21 17.42
CA GLY A 306 19.76 -11.30 18.82
C GLY A 306 19.67 -12.71 19.43
N TRP A 307 19.27 -13.74 18.67
CA TRP A 307 19.14 -15.13 19.11
C TRP A 307 19.99 -16.10 18.27
N MET A 308 20.99 -15.61 17.56
CA MET A 308 21.91 -16.45 16.81
C MET A 308 22.95 -17.11 17.71
N LEU A 309 23.31 -18.35 17.44
CA LEU A 309 24.22 -19.19 18.24
C LEU A 309 25.68 -18.75 18.33
N ASP A 310 26.16 -17.95 17.40
CA ASP A 310 27.54 -17.40 17.42
C ASP A 310 27.75 -16.36 18.53
N MET A 311 26.72 -16.04 19.28
CA MET A 311 26.81 -15.19 20.46
C MET A 311 26.99 -16.06 21.69
N SER A 312 28.22 -16.38 22.01
CA SER A 312 28.68 -16.89 23.32
C SER A 312 28.26 -15.90 24.42
N GLY A 313 27.00 -15.94 24.84
CA GLY A 313 26.47 -14.93 25.73
C GLY A 313 25.23 -15.37 26.49
N MET A 314 24.54 -14.39 27.00
CA MET A 314 23.39 -14.46 27.89
C MET A 314 22.26 -15.36 27.35
N MET A 315 22.03 -15.40 26.02
CA MET A 315 20.97 -16.20 25.40
C MET A 315 21.17 -17.71 25.53
N MET A 316 22.39 -18.18 25.28
CA MET A 316 22.74 -19.59 25.47
C MET A 316 22.68 -20.00 26.97
N THR A 317 23.03 -19.08 27.86
CA THR A 317 22.91 -19.29 29.31
C THR A 317 21.44 -19.43 29.72
N GLN A 318 20.54 -18.65 29.13
CA GLN A 318 19.08 -18.78 29.33
C GLN A 318 18.56 -20.13 28.84
N PHE A 319 18.94 -20.58 27.63
CA PHE A 319 18.54 -21.89 27.12
C PHE A 319 19.08 -23.05 27.96
N LYS A 320 20.31 -22.95 28.47
CA LYS A 320 20.86 -23.94 29.41
C LYS A 320 20.10 -23.98 30.74
N ALA A 321 19.73 -22.84 31.28
CA ALA A 321 18.89 -22.77 32.46
C ALA A 321 17.52 -23.37 32.26
N LEU A 322 16.85 -23.10 31.09
CA LEU A 322 15.60 -23.71 30.70
C LEU A 322 15.71 -25.21 30.55
N SER A 323 16.73 -25.70 29.84
CA SER A 323 17.00 -27.12 29.64
C SER A 323 17.10 -27.84 30.99
N LYS A 324 17.80 -27.25 31.96
CA LYS A 324 17.95 -27.82 33.30
C LYS A 324 16.66 -27.78 34.12
N ALA A 325 15.89 -26.68 34.01
CA ALA A 325 14.67 -26.49 34.79
C ALA A 325 13.52 -27.36 34.31
N TYR A 326 13.39 -27.54 32.99
CA TYR A 326 12.28 -28.27 32.37
C TYR A 326 12.68 -29.64 31.81
N GLY A 327 13.88 -30.09 32.00
CA GLY A 327 14.32 -31.46 31.73
C GLY A 327 14.38 -31.86 30.24
N PHE A 328 14.80 -30.97 29.35
CA PHE A 328 14.96 -31.26 27.92
C PHE A 328 16.42 -31.03 27.46
N SER A 329 16.85 -31.72 26.40
CA SER A 329 18.20 -31.54 25.85
C SER A 329 18.21 -30.48 24.75
N LEU A 330 19.21 -29.61 24.74
CA LEU A 330 19.48 -28.63 23.71
C LEU A 330 19.97 -29.24 22.38
N ASP A 331 20.31 -30.55 22.39
CA ASP A 331 20.74 -31.32 21.22
C ASP A 331 19.60 -32.08 20.56
N THR A 332 18.39 -32.06 21.17
CA THR A 332 17.20 -32.66 20.57
C THR A 332 16.67 -31.79 19.42
N PRO A 333 16.39 -32.34 18.25
CA PRO A 333 15.74 -31.61 17.16
C PRO A 333 14.44 -30.93 17.60
N LEU A 334 14.17 -29.70 17.15
CA LEU A 334 12.98 -28.96 17.59
C LEU A 334 11.67 -29.72 17.33
N LYS A 335 11.56 -30.46 16.22
CA LYS A 335 10.36 -31.26 15.88
C LYS A 335 10.06 -32.37 16.90
N GLU A 336 11.06 -32.85 17.63
CA GLU A 336 10.95 -33.95 18.61
C GLU A 336 10.67 -33.44 20.03
N LEU A 337 10.80 -32.14 20.27
CA LEU A 337 10.51 -31.55 21.57
C LEU A 337 8.98 -31.55 21.85
N PRO A 338 8.58 -31.82 23.11
CA PRO A 338 7.18 -31.71 23.50
C PRO A 338 6.59 -30.31 23.22
N LYS A 339 5.31 -30.23 22.90
CA LYS A 339 4.62 -28.95 22.61
C LYS A 339 4.72 -27.95 23.76
N GLU A 340 4.73 -28.44 25.00
CA GLU A 340 4.85 -27.61 26.20
C GLU A 340 6.23 -26.93 26.26
N ILE A 341 7.30 -27.67 25.97
CA ILE A 341 8.65 -27.12 25.88
C ILE A 341 8.77 -26.11 24.74
N MET A 342 8.18 -26.42 23.59
CA MET A 342 8.12 -25.48 22.44
C MET A 342 7.41 -24.18 22.82
N ASN A 343 6.28 -24.27 23.54
CA ASN A 343 5.56 -23.09 24.02
C ASN A 343 6.44 -22.25 24.97
N ILE A 344 7.17 -22.89 25.89
CA ILE A 344 8.08 -22.19 26.78
C ILE A 344 9.19 -21.49 26.00
N ILE A 345 9.81 -22.15 25.02
CA ILE A 345 10.87 -21.58 24.19
C ILE A 345 10.38 -20.35 23.42
N PHE A 346 9.22 -20.38 22.84
CA PHE A 346 8.75 -19.27 21.99
C PHE A 346 7.91 -18.24 22.73
N TYR A 347 7.08 -18.65 23.70
CA TYR A 347 6.13 -17.76 24.37
C TYR A 347 6.43 -17.49 25.85
N GLY A 348 7.47 -18.15 26.38
CA GLY A 348 7.93 -17.91 27.74
C GLY A 348 7.34 -18.88 28.79
N ASN A 349 7.88 -18.80 30.00
CA ASN A 349 7.55 -19.69 31.10
C ASN A 349 6.51 -19.09 32.09
N HIS A 350 5.64 -18.21 31.62
CA HIS A 350 4.56 -17.59 32.39
C HIS A 350 5.01 -16.85 33.68
N GLY A 351 6.30 -16.48 33.73
CA GLY A 351 6.84 -15.72 34.86
C GLY A 351 7.49 -16.57 35.92
N ASP A 352 7.54 -17.89 35.77
CA ASP A 352 8.27 -18.78 36.70
C ASP A 352 9.74 -18.39 36.81
N LYS A 353 10.23 -18.24 38.03
CA LYS A 353 11.62 -17.90 38.28
C LYS A 353 12.47 -19.14 38.22
N ILE A 354 13.39 -19.19 37.29
CA ILE A 354 14.40 -20.26 37.14
C ILE A 354 15.77 -19.74 37.54
N PRO A 355 16.61 -20.58 38.23
CA PRO A 355 17.96 -20.21 38.56
C PRO A 355 18.83 -20.21 37.32
N MET A 356 19.47 -19.08 37.03
CA MET A 356 20.41 -18.92 35.94
C MET A 356 21.80 -18.66 36.47
N GLU A 357 22.78 -19.46 36.05
CA GLU A 357 24.18 -19.29 36.36
C GLU A 357 24.82 -18.46 35.25
N TYR A 358 25.38 -17.32 35.62
CA TYR A 358 26.08 -16.46 34.69
C TYR A 358 27.57 -16.47 35.02
N ASN A 359 28.40 -16.88 34.07
CA ASN A 359 29.83 -16.94 34.19
C ASN A 359 30.50 -16.10 33.10
N SER A 360 31.03 -14.95 33.43
CA SER A 360 31.85 -14.12 32.55
C SER A 360 33.22 -13.86 33.15
N LYS A 361 34.16 -13.39 32.34
CA LYS A 361 35.51 -13.00 32.82
C LYS A 361 35.50 -11.92 33.91
N ARG A 362 34.37 -11.20 34.10
CA ARG A 362 34.27 -10.09 35.06
C ARG A 362 33.27 -10.34 36.20
N PHE A 363 32.36 -11.28 36.03
CA PHE A 363 31.33 -11.56 37.06
C PHE A 363 30.84 -12.99 36.92
N SER A 364 30.76 -13.73 38.03
CA SER A 364 30.09 -15.02 38.13
C SER A 364 29.11 -14.99 39.32
N GLY A 365 27.87 -15.47 39.07
CA GLY A 365 26.84 -15.49 40.09
C GLY A 365 25.57 -16.19 39.63
N PHE A 366 24.68 -16.49 40.60
CA PHE A 366 23.36 -17.04 40.36
C PHE A 366 22.33 -15.95 40.54
N TYR A 367 21.37 -15.87 39.62
CA TYR A 367 20.19 -15.04 39.82
C TYR A 367 18.95 -15.74 39.30
N ASN A 368 17.80 -15.46 39.94
CA ASN A 368 16.55 -16.03 39.53
C ASN A 368 15.89 -15.09 38.51
N THR A 369 15.62 -15.59 37.32
CA THR A 369 14.98 -14.84 36.25
C THR A 369 13.84 -15.65 35.63
N SER A 370 12.84 -14.95 35.06
CA SER A 370 11.83 -15.57 34.22
C SER A 370 12.29 -15.50 32.75
N PHE A 371 11.82 -16.44 31.96
CA PHE A 371 12.12 -16.46 30.53
C PHE A 371 10.92 -15.92 29.75
N GLU A 372 11.14 -14.83 29.05
CA GLU A 372 10.09 -14.13 28.31
C GLU A 372 9.58 -14.89 27.06
N GLY A 373 10.44 -15.75 26.46
CA GLY A 373 10.18 -16.41 25.19
C GLY A 373 10.70 -15.62 23.99
N VAL A 374 11.19 -16.34 22.97
CA VAL A 374 11.84 -15.72 21.80
C VAL A 374 10.87 -14.83 21.01
N ALA A 375 9.66 -15.32 20.75
CA ALA A 375 8.64 -14.57 19.98
C ALA A 375 8.15 -13.35 20.76
N VAL A 376 7.90 -13.47 22.06
CA VAL A 376 7.43 -12.38 22.93
C VAL A 376 8.52 -11.30 23.04
N ASN A 377 9.77 -11.69 23.24
CA ASN A 377 10.92 -10.77 23.28
C ASN A 377 11.03 -9.95 21.98
N LEU A 378 10.95 -10.61 20.82
CA LEU A 378 11.00 -9.92 19.53
C LEU A 378 9.82 -8.97 19.34
N ALA A 379 8.61 -9.39 19.74
CA ALA A 379 7.41 -8.53 19.64
C ALA A 379 7.54 -7.29 20.54
N ARG A 380 8.04 -7.45 21.78
CA ARG A 380 8.31 -6.33 22.68
C ARG A 380 9.38 -5.40 22.10
N ARG A 381 10.51 -5.93 21.64
CA ARG A 381 11.59 -5.13 21.02
C ARG A 381 11.12 -4.38 19.78
N PHE A 382 10.25 -4.95 18.98
CA PHE A 382 9.64 -4.27 17.84
C PHE A 382 8.84 -3.04 18.26
N ASN A 383 8.07 -3.16 19.36
CA ASN A 383 7.25 -2.07 19.85
C ASN A 383 8.04 -0.97 20.58
N GLU A 384 9.11 -1.34 21.27
CA GLU A 384 9.91 -0.43 22.12
C GLU A 384 11.06 0.27 21.38
N THR A 385 11.51 -0.25 20.23
CA THR A 385 12.64 0.34 19.51
C THR A 385 12.23 1.51 18.63
N ASP A 386 13.04 2.58 18.66
CA ASP A 386 12.91 3.71 17.69
C ASP A 386 13.76 3.49 16.43
N SER A 387 14.60 2.46 16.40
CA SER A 387 15.46 2.19 15.25
C SER A 387 14.71 1.50 14.12
N GLU A 388 14.53 2.21 13.02
CA GLU A 388 13.92 1.68 11.79
C GLU A 388 14.66 0.44 11.24
N MET A 389 15.98 0.35 11.43
CA MET A 389 16.76 -0.80 11.01
C MET A 389 16.38 -2.06 11.83
N ILE A 390 16.23 -1.92 13.15
CA ILE A 390 15.84 -3.03 14.03
C ILE A 390 14.39 -3.43 13.75
N LYS A 391 13.49 -2.47 13.56
CA LYS A 391 12.11 -2.75 13.16
C LYS A 391 12.05 -3.51 11.84
N ALA A 392 12.78 -3.07 10.82
CA ALA A 392 12.85 -3.73 9.53
C ALA A 392 13.44 -5.17 9.63
N GLU A 393 14.40 -5.39 10.52
CA GLU A 393 14.96 -6.73 10.74
C GLU A 393 13.95 -7.64 11.43
N ILE A 394 13.28 -7.18 12.49
CA ILE A 394 12.28 -7.98 13.21
C ILE A 394 11.04 -8.23 12.34
N SER A 395 10.64 -7.26 11.51
CA SER A 395 9.47 -7.40 10.64
C SER A 395 9.57 -8.57 9.65
N LYS A 396 10.78 -9.04 9.34
CA LYS A 396 10.99 -10.24 8.51
C LYS A 396 10.43 -11.52 9.14
N TYR A 397 10.27 -11.53 10.46
CA TYR A 397 9.75 -12.66 11.24
C TYR A 397 8.28 -12.47 11.62
N MET A 398 7.63 -11.42 11.12
CA MET A 398 6.23 -11.11 11.45
C MET A 398 5.30 -11.49 10.30
N LYS A 399 4.10 -11.89 10.67
CA LYS A 399 2.97 -12.07 9.74
C LYS A 399 1.79 -11.19 10.14
N ALA A 400 1.06 -10.74 9.14
CA ALA A 400 -0.22 -10.08 9.35
C ALA A 400 -1.31 -11.13 9.61
N VAL A 401 -1.93 -11.07 10.79
CA VAL A 401 -3.04 -11.95 11.19
C VAL A 401 -4.30 -11.10 11.30
N PRO A 402 -5.47 -11.55 10.81
CA PRO A 402 -6.71 -10.83 10.99
C PRO A 402 -6.94 -10.49 12.47
N CYS A 403 -7.38 -9.28 12.76
CA CYS A 403 -7.67 -8.87 14.14
C CYS A 403 -8.76 -9.76 14.74
N SER A 404 -8.52 -10.32 15.93
CA SER A 404 -9.43 -11.25 16.62
C SER A 404 -10.80 -10.62 16.95
N SER A 405 -10.81 -9.33 17.27
CA SER A 405 -12.04 -8.61 17.62
C SER A 405 -12.93 -8.29 16.41
N CYS A 406 -12.36 -7.80 15.31
CA CYS A 406 -13.15 -7.40 14.14
C CYS A 406 -13.11 -8.42 12.99
N GLY A 407 -12.35 -9.51 13.11
CA GLY A 407 -12.22 -10.50 12.05
C GLY A 407 -11.69 -9.94 10.71
N GLY A 408 -10.89 -8.88 10.76
CA GLY A 408 -10.38 -8.20 9.56
C GLY A 408 -11.26 -7.06 9.03
N LYS A 409 -12.44 -6.83 9.61
CA LYS A 409 -13.44 -5.86 9.10
C LYS A 409 -13.14 -4.39 9.44
N ARG A 410 -12.11 -4.10 10.22
CA ARG A 410 -11.60 -2.75 10.57
C ARG A 410 -12.52 -1.87 11.42
N LEU A 411 -13.81 -2.12 11.43
CA LEU A 411 -14.85 -1.32 12.08
C LEU A 411 -15.37 -1.96 13.39
N LYS A 412 -16.03 -1.15 14.20
CA LYS A 412 -16.75 -1.60 15.39
C LYS A 412 -17.98 -2.43 15.02
N PRO A 413 -18.45 -3.34 15.90
CA PRO A 413 -19.66 -4.15 15.65
C PRO A 413 -20.91 -3.31 15.35
N GLU A 414 -21.03 -2.14 15.96
CA GLU A 414 -22.15 -1.22 15.78
C GLU A 414 -22.22 -0.72 14.34
N ALA A 415 -21.08 -0.32 13.76
CA ALA A 415 -21.01 0.11 12.36
C ALA A 415 -21.33 -1.03 11.39
N LEU A 416 -20.89 -2.25 11.70
CA LEU A 416 -21.12 -3.44 10.89
C LEU A 416 -22.56 -3.98 10.99
N ALA A 417 -23.31 -3.55 12.01
CA ALA A 417 -24.71 -3.92 12.19
C ALA A 417 -25.67 -3.02 11.39
N VAL A 418 -25.16 -2.03 10.66
CA VAL A 418 -25.97 -1.18 9.76
C VAL A 418 -25.88 -1.73 8.33
N THR A 419 -27.05 -1.87 7.67
CA THR A 419 -27.15 -2.43 6.32
C THR A 419 -27.81 -1.49 5.33
N VAL A 420 -27.41 -1.57 4.07
CA VAL A 420 -28.07 -0.97 2.89
C VAL A 420 -28.30 -2.10 1.91
N GLY A 421 -29.53 -2.29 1.44
CA GLY A 421 -29.88 -3.45 0.60
C GLY A 421 -29.57 -4.79 1.28
N GLY A 422 -29.64 -4.87 2.61
CA GLY A 422 -29.34 -6.08 3.40
C GLY A 422 -27.86 -6.36 3.63
N ILE A 423 -26.93 -5.53 3.13
CA ILE A 423 -25.48 -5.76 3.19
C ILE A 423 -24.81 -4.66 4.02
N ASN A 424 -23.87 -5.02 4.89
CA ASN A 424 -23.08 -4.04 5.65
C ASN A 424 -21.95 -3.44 4.80
N ILE A 425 -21.35 -2.34 5.27
CA ILE A 425 -20.34 -1.60 4.51
C ILE A 425 -19.07 -2.39 4.23
N ASP A 426 -18.63 -3.28 5.13
CA ASP A 426 -17.43 -4.12 4.92
C ASP A 426 -17.67 -5.15 3.81
N ASP A 427 -18.79 -5.88 3.86
CA ASP A 427 -19.13 -6.86 2.84
C ASP A 427 -19.38 -6.20 1.48
N MET A 428 -19.97 -4.98 1.47
CA MET A 428 -20.10 -4.18 0.25
C MET A 428 -18.74 -3.82 -0.36
N THR A 429 -17.76 -3.43 0.45
CA THR A 429 -16.41 -3.10 -0.04
C THR A 429 -15.60 -4.31 -0.51
N LYS A 430 -15.97 -5.51 -0.10
CA LYS A 430 -15.35 -6.78 -0.55
C LYS A 430 -15.86 -7.26 -1.90
N MET A 431 -16.96 -6.72 -2.39
CA MET A 431 -17.42 -7.00 -3.74
C MET A 431 -16.41 -6.49 -4.77
N SER A 432 -16.29 -7.17 -5.91
CA SER A 432 -15.57 -6.61 -7.04
C SER A 432 -16.25 -5.33 -7.52
N VAL A 433 -15.48 -4.40 -8.06
CA VAL A 433 -15.99 -3.12 -8.60
C VAL A 433 -17.15 -3.35 -9.58
N GLY A 434 -17.04 -4.39 -10.44
CA GLY A 434 -18.11 -4.74 -11.38
C GLY A 434 -19.38 -5.23 -10.67
N ALA A 435 -19.24 -6.14 -9.70
CA ALA A 435 -20.37 -6.67 -8.93
C ALA A 435 -21.02 -5.57 -8.06
N LEU A 436 -20.20 -4.72 -7.45
CA LEU A 436 -20.69 -3.60 -6.65
C LEU A 436 -21.49 -2.60 -7.48
N LYS A 437 -21.03 -2.29 -8.70
CA LYS A 437 -21.78 -1.43 -9.62
C LYS A 437 -23.16 -2.01 -9.93
N THR A 438 -23.22 -3.28 -10.32
CA THR A 438 -24.49 -3.97 -10.59
C THR A 438 -25.40 -4.01 -9.37
N PHE A 439 -24.83 -4.25 -8.18
CA PHE A 439 -25.59 -4.27 -6.93
C PHE A 439 -26.22 -2.89 -6.62
N ILE A 440 -25.45 -1.81 -6.77
CA ILE A 440 -25.93 -0.44 -6.51
C ILE A 440 -26.99 0.00 -7.52
N GLU A 441 -26.83 -0.35 -8.79
CA GLU A 441 -27.81 -0.07 -9.85
C GLU A 441 -29.12 -0.86 -9.66
N GLY A 442 -29.07 -2.01 -8.98
CA GLY A 442 -30.23 -2.86 -8.66
C GLY A 442 -30.81 -2.65 -7.26
N LEU A 443 -30.42 -1.61 -6.52
CA LEU A 443 -30.96 -1.34 -5.19
C LEU A 443 -32.43 -0.98 -5.24
N GLU A 444 -33.26 -1.76 -4.54
CA GLU A 444 -34.67 -1.44 -4.32
C GLU A 444 -34.78 -0.48 -3.13
N LEU A 445 -35.15 0.76 -3.41
CA LEU A 445 -35.28 1.82 -2.43
C LEU A 445 -36.73 2.35 -2.40
N THR A 446 -37.18 2.77 -1.23
CA THR A 446 -38.44 3.51 -1.10
C THR A 446 -38.32 4.89 -1.75
N GLN A 447 -39.47 5.52 -2.04
CA GLN A 447 -39.50 6.87 -2.66
C GLN A 447 -38.70 7.90 -1.83
N THR A 448 -38.79 7.81 -0.51
CA THR A 448 -38.06 8.70 0.41
C THR A 448 -36.56 8.42 0.38
N GLU A 449 -36.16 7.14 0.40
CA GLU A 449 -34.76 6.73 0.32
C GLU A 449 -34.15 7.16 -1.02
N HIS A 450 -34.91 7.08 -2.12
CA HIS A 450 -34.50 7.59 -3.44
C HIS A 450 -34.19 9.09 -3.41
N LEU A 451 -35.10 9.90 -2.84
CA LEU A 451 -34.88 11.35 -2.75
C LEU A 451 -33.62 11.72 -1.97
N ILE A 452 -33.28 10.94 -0.93
CA ILE A 452 -32.11 11.16 -0.08
C ILE A 452 -30.84 10.68 -0.80
N ALA A 453 -30.88 9.50 -1.43
CA ALA A 453 -29.67 8.79 -1.88
C ALA A 453 -29.31 9.07 -3.34
N ASP A 454 -30.22 9.58 -4.18
CA ASP A 454 -30.03 9.68 -5.64
C ASP A 454 -28.71 10.36 -6.05
N ARG A 455 -28.38 11.49 -5.42
CA ARG A 455 -27.10 12.19 -5.70
C ARG A 455 -25.88 11.38 -5.28
N ILE A 456 -25.96 10.69 -4.14
CA ILE A 456 -24.87 9.86 -3.60
C ILE A 456 -24.65 8.66 -4.52
N LEU A 457 -25.72 7.99 -4.92
CA LEU A 457 -25.68 6.82 -5.81
C LEU A 457 -25.12 7.17 -7.19
N LYS A 458 -25.52 8.32 -7.75
CA LYS A 458 -24.97 8.83 -9.02
C LYS A 458 -23.46 9.01 -8.95
N GLU A 459 -22.95 9.61 -7.86
CA GLU A 459 -21.51 9.80 -7.66
C GLU A 459 -20.77 8.47 -7.51
N ILE A 460 -21.33 7.52 -6.74
CA ILE A 460 -20.75 6.18 -6.61
C ILE A 460 -20.72 5.46 -7.96
N CYS A 461 -21.85 5.43 -8.67
CA CYS A 461 -21.95 4.75 -9.97
C CYS A 461 -21.01 5.37 -11.02
N ALA A 462 -20.86 6.69 -11.04
CA ALA A 462 -19.93 7.37 -11.93
C ALA A 462 -18.48 6.91 -11.65
N ARG A 463 -18.02 6.96 -10.40
CA ARG A 463 -16.66 6.53 -10.01
C ARG A 463 -16.43 5.04 -10.27
N LEU A 464 -17.41 4.18 -9.95
CA LEU A 464 -17.32 2.74 -10.28
C LEU A 464 -17.23 2.51 -11.79
N SER A 465 -18.00 3.27 -12.58
CA SER A 465 -17.96 3.18 -14.05
C SER A 465 -16.57 3.54 -14.59
N PHE A 466 -15.92 4.57 -14.05
CA PHE A 466 -14.56 4.92 -14.45
C PHE A 466 -13.55 3.80 -14.13
N LEU A 467 -13.66 3.16 -12.95
CA LEU A 467 -12.80 2.01 -12.62
C LEU A 467 -13.04 0.83 -13.58
N VAL A 468 -14.29 0.56 -13.96
CA VAL A 468 -14.62 -0.48 -14.95
C VAL A 468 -14.03 -0.12 -16.33
N ASN A 469 -14.14 1.14 -16.75
CA ASN A 469 -13.65 1.61 -18.04
C ASN A 469 -12.12 1.53 -18.17
N VAL A 470 -11.39 1.70 -17.07
CA VAL A 470 -9.92 1.51 -17.07
C VAL A 470 -9.49 0.04 -16.81
N GLY A 471 -10.44 -0.92 -16.89
CA GLY A 471 -10.15 -2.35 -16.79
C GLY A 471 -9.90 -2.86 -15.36
N LEU A 472 -10.38 -2.17 -14.32
CA LEU A 472 -10.21 -2.53 -12.91
C LEU A 472 -11.47 -3.15 -12.27
N ASN A 473 -12.33 -3.75 -13.08
CA ASN A 473 -13.60 -4.36 -12.63
C ASN A 473 -13.43 -5.52 -11.64
N TYR A 474 -12.28 -6.17 -11.62
CA TYR A 474 -11.96 -7.29 -10.74
C TYR A 474 -11.48 -6.86 -9.35
N LEU A 475 -11.04 -5.62 -9.16
CA LEU A 475 -10.58 -5.11 -7.88
C LEU A 475 -11.73 -5.01 -6.87
N THR A 476 -11.38 -5.10 -5.58
CA THR A 476 -12.31 -4.82 -4.48
C THR A 476 -11.96 -3.47 -3.84
N LEU A 477 -12.95 -2.76 -3.31
CA LEU A 477 -12.70 -1.47 -2.64
C LEU A 477 -11.92 -1.63 -1.34
N SER A 478 -12.03 -2.80 -0.69
CA SER A 478 -11.30 -3.13 0.55
C SER A 478 -9.82 -3.44 0.33
N ARG A 479 -9.38 -3.69 -0.92
CA ARG A 479 -7.99 -4.03 -1.24
C ARG A 479 -7.05 -2.90 -0.82
N SER A 480 -5.98 -3.25 -0.10
CA SER A 480 -4.97 -2.28 0.34
C SER A 480 -4.22 -1.69 -0.85
N ALA A 481 -4.04 -0.36 -0.86
CA ALA A 481 -3.29 0.34 -1.89
C ALA A 481 -1.82 -0.13 -1.99
N ALA A 482 -1.24 -0.58 -0.89
CA ALA A 482 0.13 -1.11 -0.85
C ALA A 482 0.30 -2.45 -1.59
N THR A 483 -0.78 -3.15 -1.92
CA THR A 483 -0.76 -4.44 -2.65
C THR A 483 -1.03 -4.28 -4.15
N LEU A 484 -1.24 -3.06 -4.62
CA LEU A 484 -1.49 -2.76 -6.01
C LEU A 484 -0.19 -2.78 -6.82
N SER A 485 -0.26 -3.28 -8.03
CA SER A 485 0.81 -3.08 -9.01
C SER A 485 0.92 -1.59 -9.41
N GLY A 486 2.08 -1.19 -9.95
CA GLY A 486 2.27 0.18 -10.44
C GLY A 486 1.18 0.60 -11.43
N GLY A 487 0.87 -0.24 -12.41
CA GLY A 487 -0.17 0.00 -13.39
C GLY A 487 -1.59 0.05 -12.81
N GLU A 488 -1.93 -0.80 -11.82
CA GLU A 488 -3.22 -0.71 -11.11
C GLU A 488 -3.36 0.63 -10.36
N SER A 489 -2.31 1.03 -9.65
CA SER A 489 -2.29 2.30 -8.90
C SER A 489 -2.44 3.51 -9.83
N GLN A 490 -1.73 3.52 -10.94
CA GLN A 490 -1.81 4.58 -11.96
C GLN A 490 -3.22 4.68 -12.56
N ARG A 491 -3.82 3.54 -12.92
CA ARG A 491 -5.19 3.50 -13.46
C ARG A 491 -6.24 3.95 -12.46
N ILE A 492 -6.07 3.64 -11.17
CA ILE A 492 -6.94 4.17 -10.10
C ILE A 492 -6.87 5.69 -10.07
N ARG A 493 -5.66 6.27 -10.12
CA ARG A 493 -5.49 7.74 -10.16
C ARG A 493 -6.11 8.33 -11.42
N LEU A 494 -5.89 7.73 -12.57
CA LEU A 494 -6.50 8.16 -13.82
C LEU A 494 -8.03 8.15 -13.71
N ALA A 495 -8.62 7.06 -13.20
CA ALA A 495 -10.06 6.97 -12.98
C ALA A 495 -10.57 8.06 -12.03
N THR A 496 -9.84 8.36 -10.95
CA THR A 496 -10.19 9.43 -10.01
C THR A 496 -10.15 10.80 -10.67
N GLN A 497 -9.13 11.07 -11.50
CA GLN A 497 -9.01 12.35 -12.21
C GLN A 497 -10.09 12.53 -13.30
N ILE A 498 -10.38 11.48 -14.06
CA ILE A 498 -11.50 11.50 -15.02
C ILE A 498 -12.81 11.75 -14.28
N GLY A 499 -12.98 11.13 -13.10
CA GLY A 499 -14.16 11.29 -12.26
C GLY A 499 -14.36 12.70 -11.69
N SER A 500 -13.30 13.51 -11.61
CA SER A 500 -13.37 14.90 -11.14
C SER A 500 -14.08 15.83 -12.12
N GLY A 501 -14.21 15.43 -13.40
CA GLY A 501 -14.88 16.21 -14.45
C GLY A 501 -14.20 17.56 -14.75
N LEU A 502 -12.91 17.72 -14.42
CA LEU A 502 -12.16 18.95 -14.66
C LEU A 502 -12.01 19.19 -16.18
N THR A 503 -12.18 20.43 -16.60
CA THR A 503 -12.03 20.88 -17.97
C THR A 503 -10.96 21.95 -18.09
N GLY A 504 -10.33 22.04 -19.27
CA GLY A 504 -9.26 23.02 -19.51
C GLY A 504 -7.94 22.73 -18.78
N VAL A 505 -7.71 21.47 -18.38
CA VAL A 505 -6.55 20.99 -17.67
C VAL A 505 -5.54 20.35 -18.63
N LEU A 506 -4.26 20.45 -18.33
CA LEU A 506 -3.19 19.71 -18.98
C LEU A 506 -2.87 18.45 -18.17
N TYR A 507 -3.23 17.28 -18.68
CA TYR A 507 -2.88 16.00 -18.09
C TYR A 507 -1.60 15.46 -18.69
N ILE A 508 -0.65 15.02 -17.85
CA ILE A 508 0.60 14.41 -18.28
C ILE A 508 0.69 13.02 -17.68
N LEU A 509 0.73 12.00 -18.54
CA LEU A 509 0.70 10.59 -18.16
C LEU A 509 1.98 9.88 -18.56
N ASP A 510 2.51 9.04 -17.66
CA ASP A 510 3.70 8.23 -17.88
C ASP A 510 3.31 6.78 -18.16
N GLU A 511 3.43 6.34 -19.40
CA GLU A 511 3.18 4.98 -19.88
C GLU A 511 1.90 4.33 -19.30
N PRO A 512 0.72 4.92 -19.50
CA PRO A 512 -0.52 4.43 -18.88
C PRO A 512 -0.99 3.06 -19.40
N SER A 513 -0.46 2.58 -20.54
CA SER A 513 -0.74 1.25 -21.11
C SER A 513 0.00 0.11 -20.42
N ILE A 514 0.92 0.42 -19.50
CA ILE A 514 1.78 -0.57 -18.83
C ILE A 514 0.98 -1.70 -18.17
N GLY A 515 1.41 -2.95 -18.44
CA GLY A 515 0.82 -4.15 -17.86
C GLY A 515 -0.60 -4.43 -18.33
N LEU A 516 -1.09 -3.74 -19.38
CA LEU A 516 -2.40 -3.96 -19.94
C LEU A 516 -2.37 -5.05 -21.03
N HIS A 517 -3.41 -5.85 -21.03
CA HIS A 517 -3.76 -6.65 -22.19
C HIS A 517 -4.36 -5.75 -23.28
N GLN A 518 -4.21 -6.08 -24.56
CA GLN A 518 -4.72 -5.27 -25.68
C GLN A 518 -6.21 -4.87 -25.54
N LYS A 519 -7.04 -5.78 -25.02
CA LYS A 519 -8.46 -5.51 -24.75
C LYS A 519 -8.68 -4.37 -23.75
N ASP A 520 -7.85 -4.34 -22.71
CA ASP A 520 -7.93 -3.32 -21.65
C ASP A 520 -7.32 -1.99 -22.14
N ASN A 521 -6.29 -2.06 -23.01
CA ASN A 521 -5.68 -0.90 -23.65
C ASN A 521 -6.70 -0.12 -24.52
N GLN A 522 -7.54 -0.81 -25.27
CA GLN A 522 -8.60 -0.16 -26.06
C GLN A 522 -9.59 0.63 -25.18
N ARG A 523 -9.94 0.10 -24.00
CA ARG A 523 -10.80 0.80 -23.02
C ARG A 523 -10.10 2.02 -22.42
N LEU A 524 -8.82 1.90 -22.11
CA LEU A 524 -8.00 3.01 -21.67
C LEU A 524 -7.96 4.12 -22.71
N LEU A 525 -7.68 3.79 -23.97
CA LEU A 525 -7.65 4.76 -25.06
C LEU A 525 -9.00 5.48 -25.25
N SER A 526 -10.12 4.73 -25.13
CA SER A 526 -11.45 5.34 -25.17
C SER A 526 -11.64 6.33 -24.01
N SER A 527 -11.16 5.99 -22.81
CA SER A 527 -11.23 6.87 -21.63
C SER A 527 -10.37 8.12 -21.79
N LEU A 528 -9.17 8.01 -22.37
CA LEU A 528 -8.28 9.15 -22.67
C LEU A 528 -8.91 10.06 -23.73
N LYS A 529 -9.52 9.50 -24.78
CA LYS A 529 -10.23 10.28 -25.79
C LYS A 529 -11.43 11.02 -25.19
N ASN A 530 -12.19 10.37 -24.32
CA ASN A 530 -13.30 11.04 -23.61
C ASN A 530 -12.78 12.21 -22.74
N LEU A 531 -11.64 12.01 -22.04
CA LEU A 531 -11.04 13.08 -21.23
C LEU A 531 -10.58 14.26 -22.10
N ARG A 532 -10.01 14.00 -23.28
CA ARG A 532 -9.70 15.02 -24.30
C ARG A 532 -10.94 15.76 -24.76
N ASP A 533 -12.00 15.03 -25.09
CA ASP A 533 -13.24 15.56 -25.66
C ASP A 533 -14.01 16.46 -24.66
N LEU A 534 -13.67 16.38 -23.37
CA LEU A 534 -14.11 17.34 -22.34
C LEU A 534 -13.38 18.71 -22.42
N GLY A 535 -12.48 18.92 -23.40
CA GLY A 535 -11.70 20.16 -23.55
C GLY A 535 -10.41 20.17 -22.74
N ASN A 536 -9.76 19.01 -22.57
CA ASN A 536 -8.48 18.86 -21.90
C ASN A 536 -7.36 18.55 -22.90
N THR A 537 -6.16 19.03 -22.58
CA THR A 537 -4.95 18.64 -23.31
C THR A 537 -4.30 17.46 -22.61
N LEU A 538 -3.98 16.40 -23.34
CA LEU A 538 -3.31 15.23 -22.81
C LEU A 538 -1.94 15.07 -23.45
N ILE A 539 -0.88 15.00 -22.63
CA ILE A 539 0.45 14.58 -23.05
C ILE A 539 0.72 13.20 -22.45
N VAL A 540 0.94 12.21 -23.30
CA VAL A 540 1.15 10.83 -22.90
C VAL A 540 2.53 10.39 -23.35
N VAL A 541 3.40 10.02 -22.43
CA VAL A 541 4.69 9.37 -22.74
C VAL A 541 4.38 7.91 -23.00
N GLU A 542 4.65 7.40 -24.22
CA GLU A 542 4.24 6.05 -24.57
C GLU A 542 5.14 5.38 -25.60
N HIS A 543 5.13 4.04 -25.55
CA HIS A 543 5.82 3.14 -26.49
C HIS A 543 4.87 2.18 -27.21
N ASP A 544 3.61 2.12 -26.76
CA ASP A 544 2.58 1.24 -27.32
C ASP A 544 2.15 1.72 -28.71
N GLU A 545 2.17 0.83 -29.67
CA GLU A 545 1.86 1.13 -31.08
C GLU A 545 0.40 1.60 -31.27
N ASP A 546 -0.57 0.98 -30.57
CA ASP A 546 -1.98 1.32 -30.67
C ASP A 546 -2.25 2.72 -30.12
N THR A 547 -1.57 3.06 -29.02
CA THR A 547 -1.64 4.39 -28.41
C THR A 547 -1.05 5.46 -29.33
N ILE A 548 0.16 5.19 -29.90
CA ILE A 548 0.81 6.10 -30.86
C ILE A 548 -0.08 6.33 -32.09
N LYS A 549 -0.65 5.27 -32.67
CA LYS A 549 -1.54 5.36 -33.83
C LYS A 549 -2.85 6.08 -33.53
N SER A 550 -3.28 6.08 -32.29
CA SER A 550 -4.52 6.74 -31.81
C SER A 550 -4.34 8.21 -31.47
N ALA A 551 -3.13 8.71 -31.45
CA ALA A 551 -2.79 10.09 -31.10
C ALA A 551 -3.23 11.08 -32.17
N ASP A 552 -3.66 12.28 -31.74
CA ASP A 552 -3.92 13.41 -32.64
C ASP A 552 -2.62 14.09 -33.09
N PHE A 553 -1.60 14.05 -32.23
CA PHE A 553 -0.29 14.63 -32.48
C PHE A 553 0.80 13.79 -31.80
N ILE A 554 1.94 13.57 -32.46
CA ILE A 554 3.04 12.78 -31.96
C ILE A 554 4.30 13.64 -31.95
N VAL A 555 5.11 13.47 -30.92
CA VAL A 555 6.45 14.04 -30.81
C VAL A 555 7.41 12.89 -30.57
N ASP A 556 8.26 12.60 -31.57
CA ASP A 556 9.31 11.59 -31.48
C ASP A 556 10.61 12.23 -31.03
N ILE A 557 11.15 11.77 -29.89
CA ILE A 557 12.34 12.33 -29.25
C ILE A 557 13.49 11.33 -29.35
N GLY A 558 14.60 11.80 -29.91
CA GLY A 558 15.73 10.95 -30.22
C GLY A 558 16.97 11.76 -30.65
N PRO A 559 17.74 11.24 -31.62
CA PRO A 559 17.62 9.93 -32.28
C PRO A 559 18.15 8.77 -31.42
N GLY A 560 18.91 9.04 -30.36
CA GLY A 560 19.51 8.07 -29.44
C GLY A 560 19.06 8.22 -28.01
N ALA A 561 19.83 7.66 -27.08
CA ALA A 561 19.63 7.77 -25.63
C ALA A 561 20.72 8.62 -24.97
N GLY A 562 20.44 9.24 -23.82
CA GLY A 562 21.41 10.07 -23.08
C GLY A 562 21.95 11.23 -23.92
N VAL A 563 23.25 11.36 -24.02
CA VAL A 563 23.92 12.42 -24.79
C VAL A 563 23.63 12.37 -26.29
N HIS A 564 23.26 11.20 -26.82
CA HIS A 564 22.86 10.99 -28.20
C HIS A 564 21.38 11.23 -28.48
N GLY A 565 20.60 11.57 -27.44
CA GLY A 565 19.19 11.93 -27.51
C GLY A 565 18.96 13.42 -27.36
N GLY A 566 17.78 13.79 -26.90
CA GLY A 566 17.41 15.15 -26.49
C GLY A 566 17.00 16.08 -27.62
N GLU A 567 16.76 15.56 -28.84
CA GLU A 567 16.28 16.31 -30.00
C GLU A 567 14.86 15.87 -30.36
N VAL A 568 14.04 16.78 -30.88
CA VAL A 568 12.79 16.42 -31.55
C VAL A 568 13.15 15.95 -32.98
N VAL A 569 12.93 14.67 -33.23
CA VAL A 569 13.27 14.03 -34.52
C VAL A 569 12.14 14.18 -35.52
N ALA A 570 10.92 14.09 -35.04
CA ALA A 570 9.70 14.30 -35.83
C ALA A 570 8.57 14.82 -34.91
N ALA A 571 7.71 15.69 -35.44
CA ALA A 571 6.50 16.15 -34.75
C ALA A 571 5.39 16.32 -35.77
N GLY A 572 4.18 15.83 -35.44
CA GLY A 572 3.04 15.90 -36.35
C GLY A 572 2.12 14.69 -36.24
N SER A 573 1.47 14.33 -37.34
CA SER A 573 0.62 13.14 -37.44
C SER A 573 1.47 11.85 -37.52
N VAL A 574 0.82 10.70 -37.41
CA VAL A 574 1.47 9.37 -37.62
C VAL A 574 2.19 9.32 -38.97
N LYS A 575 1.62 9.92 -40.01
CA LYS A 575 2.21 9.96 -41.35
C LYS A 575 3.49 10.79 -41.38
N ASP A 576 3.55 11.90 -40.68
CA ASP A 576 4.72 12.77 -40.61
C ASP A 576 5.87 12.06 -39.89
N VAL A 577 5.58 11.30 -38.83
CA VAL A 577 6.59 10.50 -38.10
C VAL A 577 7.11 9.34 -38.96
N ILE A 578 6.24 8.65 -39.71
CA ILE A 578 6.64 7.58 -40.63
C ILE A 578 7.51 8.15 -41.79
N ALA A 579 7.20 9.34 -42.28
CA ALA A 579 7.96 9.97 -43.35
C ALA A 579 9.35 10.48 -42.94
N SER A 580 9.60 10.62 -41.63
CA SER A 580 10.90 11.07 -41.12
C SER A 580 11.97 9.97 -41.21
N GLU A 581 12.96 10.14 -42.01
CA GLU A 581 14.12 9.21 -42.14
C GLU A 581 14.89 9.05 -40.83
N ARG A 582 14.91 10.08 -39.97
CA ARG A 582 15.60 10.10 -38.68
C ARG A 582 14.80 9.37 -37.57
N SER A 583 13.51 9.15 -37.79
CA SER A 583 12.64 8.54 -36.79
C SER A 583 12.78 7.02 -36.77
N ILE A 584 13.34 6.50 -35.68
CA ILE A 584 13.40 5.04 -35.46
C ILE A 584 11.97 4.53 -35.14
N THR A 585 11.17 5.28 -34.40
CA THR A 585 9.77 4.96 -34.16
C THR A 585 8.99 4.85 -35.47
N GLY A 586 9.19 5.80 -36.40
CA GLY A 586 8.58 5.78 -37.73
C GLY A 586 8.91 4.52 -38.54
N LYS A 587 10.14 4.04 -38.48
CA LYS A 587 10.58 2.80 -39.15
C LYS A 587 9.91 1.53 -38.58
N TYR A 588 9.60 1.51 -37.28
CA TYR A 588 8.81 0.42 -36.67
C TYR A 588 7.33 0.53 -37.03
N LEU A 589 6.77 1.75 -37.01
CA LEU A 589 5.36 1.97 -37.36
C LEU A 589 5.06 1.67 -38.83
N SER A 590 6.03 1.89 -39.74
CA SER A 590 5.92 1.54 -41.16
C SER A 590 6.10 0.03 -41.44
N GLY A 591 6.66 -0.73 -40.48
CA GLY A 591 7.02 -2.14 -40.62
C GLY A 591 8.37 -2.37 -41.32
N GLU A 592 9.12 -1.32 -41.63
CA GLU A 592 10.51 -1.43 -42.13
C GLU A 592 11.37 -2.20 -41.14
N TYR A 593 11.27 -1.82 -39.85
CA TYR A 593 11.90 -2.57 -38.77
C TYR A 593 10.82 -3.39 -38.02
N LYS A 594 11.16 -4.65 -37.73
CA LYS A 594 10.27 -5.55 -36.96
C LYS A 594 11.05 -6.57 -36.16
N ILE A 595 10.47 -7.08 -35.12
CA ILE A 595 10.99 -8.24 -34.38
C ILE A 595 10.55 -9.48 -35.13
N ASN A 596 11.54 -10.23 -35.66
CA ASN A 596 11.26 -11.41 -36.43
C ASN A 596 10.73 -12.57 -35.59
N VAL A 597 9.63 -13.19 -36.00
CA VAL A 597 9.15 -14.44 -35.41
C VAL A 597 10.04 -15.58 -35.93
N PRO A 598 10.65 -16.42 -35.07
CA PRO A 598 11.47 -17.52 -35.48
C PRO A 598 10.65 -18.55 -36.28
N ALA A 599 11.18 -18.97 -37.41
CA ALA A 599 10.53 -19.97 -38.29
C ALA A 599 10.40 -21.35 -37.59
N LYS A 600 11.38 -21.71 -36.76
CA LYS A 600 11.40 -22.96 -35.98
C LYS A 600 11.55 -22.63 -34.48
N ARG A 601 10.70 -23.17 -33.65
CA ARG A 601 10.78 -23.04 -32.21
C ARG A 601 11.68 -24.13 -31.62
N ARG A 602 12.29 -23.83 -30.45
CA ARG A 602 13.08 -24.80 -29.69
C ARG A 602 12.16 -25.84 -29.07
N GLU A 603 12.57 -27.11 -29.10
CA GLU A 603 11.81 -28.23 -28.56
C GLU A 603 12.06 -28.43 -27.06
N GLY A 604 13.04 -27.74 -26.46
CA GLY A 604 13.45 -27.92 -25.07
C GLY A 604 14.37 -29.12 -24.88
N ASN A 605 14.65 -29.47 -23.62
CA ASN A 605 15.58 -30.58 -23.29
C ASN A 605 14.82 -31.85 -22.83
N GLY A 606 13.49 -31.89 -22.97
CA GLY A 606 12.65 -33.01 -22.55
C GLY A 606 12.32 -33.07 -21.06
N SER A 607 12.85 -32.13 -20.26
CA SER A 607 12.52 -32.02 -18.82
C SER A 607 11.50 -30.90 -18.59
N PHE A 608 10.69 -31.05 -17.52
CA PHE A 608 9.63 -30.12 -17.16
C PHE A 608 9.67 -29.78 -15.67
N ILE A 609 9.14 -28.61 -15.34
CA ILE A 609 8.66 -28.31 -13.98
C ILE A 609 7.14 -28.42 -14.02
N SER A 610 6.59 -29.37 -13.26
CA SER A 610 5.16 -29.65 -13.23
C SER A 610 4.56 -29.17 -11.93
N ILE A 611 3.63 -28.22 -11.99
CA ILE A 611 2.84 -27.72 -10.85
C ILE A 611 1.50 -28.44 -10.88
N LYS A 612 1.09 -29.07 -9.79
CA LYS A 612 -0.19 -29.77 -9.68
C LYS A 612 -1.10 -29.12 -8.68
N GLY A 613 -2.38 -28.95 -9.04
CA GLY A 613 -3.42 -28.47 -8.14
C GLY A 613 -3.21 -27.06 -7.61
N ALA A 614 -2.77 -26.12 -8.44
CA ALA A 614 -2.58 -24.72 -8.05
C ALA A 614 -3.91 -24.04 -7.71
N ARG A 615 -4.09 -23.54 -6.47
CA ARG A 615 -5.36 -23.01 -5.92
C ARG A 615 -5.22 -21.68 -5.19
N GLN A 616 -4.19 -20.91 -5.51
CA GLN A 616 -3.99 -19.61 -4.88
C GLN A 616 -4.90 -18.55 -5.52
N ASN A 617 -5.52 -17.69 -4.70
CA ASN A 617 -6.43 -16.62 -5.11
C ASN A 617 -7.55 -17.11 -6.05
N ASN A 618 -7.55 -16.70 -7.31
CA ASN A 618 -8.55 -17.07 -8.32
C ASN A 618 -8.22 -18.35 -9.10
N LEU A 619 -7.12 -19.04 -8.80
CA LEU A 619 -6.77 -20.30 -9.43
C LEU A 619 -7.65 -21.44 -8.91
N THR A 620 -8.20 -22.25 -9.82
CA THR A 620 -9.25 -23.24 -9.54
C THR A 620 -8.73 -24.68 -9.41
N GLY A 621 -7.42 -24.87 -9.15
CA GLY A 621 -6.80 -26.19 -9.06
C GLY A 621 -6.21 -26.63 -10.40
N ILE A 622 -5.53 -25.72 -11.09
CA ILE A 622 -4.93 -25.98 -12.40
C ILE A 622 -3.63 -26.75 -12.28
N ASP A 623 -3.37 -27.60 -13.28
CA ASP A 623 -2.09 -28.27 -13.50
C ASP A 623 -1.35 -27.60 -14.66
N VAL A 624 -0.05 -27.36 -14.48
CA VAL A 624 0.78 -26.66 -15.47
C VAL A 624 2.15 -27.33 -15.59
N ASP A 625 2.54 -27.68 -16.82
CA ASP A 625 3.86 -28.21 -17.13
C ASP A 625 4.67 -27.15 -17.88
N ILE A 626 5.84 -26.77 -17.35
CA ILE A 626 6.72 -25.75 -17.90
C ILE A 626 7.98 -26.44 -18.47
N PRO A 627 8.19 -26.43 -19.80
CA PRO A 627 9.34 -27.09 -20.41
C PRO A 627 10.64 -26.35 -20.06
N LEU A 628 11.70 -27.10 -19.75
CA LEU A 628 13.02 -26.57 -19.46
C LEU A 628 13.87 -26.40 -20.75
N GLY A 629 14.81 -25.44 -20.71
CA GLY A 629 15.66 -25.11 -21.87
C GLY A 629 14.96 -24.26 -22.94
N THR A 630 13.81 -23.66 -22.61
CA THR A 630 12.99 -22.84 -23.51
C THR A 630 12.68 -21.48 -22.90
N LEU A 631 12.25 -20.53 -23.74
CA LEU A 631 11.59 -19.31 -23.33
C LEU A 631 10.07 -19.57 -23.28
N THR A 632 9.52 -19.64 -22.07
CA THR A 632 8.07 -19.86 -21.84
C THR A 632 7.40 -18.56 -21.43
N CYS A 633 6.35 -18.14 -22.14
CA CYS A 633 5.58 -16.95 -21.81
C CYS A 633 4.26 -17.31 -21.12
N VAL A 634 4.02 -16.72 -19.93
CA VAL A 634 2.73 -16.78 -19.22
C VAL A 634 1.94 -15.51 -19.54
N THR A 635 0.84 -15.63 -20.28
CA THR A 635 0.06 -14.51 -20.78
C THR A 635 -1.41 -14.59 -20.35
N GLY A 636 -2.15 -13.51 -20.50
CA GLY A 636 -3.56 -13.41 -20.18
C GLY A 636 -3.96 -12.00 -19.73
N VAL A 637 -5.26 -11.74 -19.63
CA VAL A 637 -5.82 -10.44 -19.19
C VAL A 637 -5.36 -10.07 -17.78
N SER A 638 -5.48 -8.78 -17.42
CA SER A 638 -5.20 -8.31 -16.06
C SER A 638 -6.10 -9.04 -15.05
N GLY A 639 -5.53 -9.48 -13.92
CA GLY A 639 -6.27 -10.22 -12.89
C GLY A 639 -6.58 -11.70 -13.21
N SER A 640 -6.06 -12.27 -14.32
CA SER A 640 -6.33 -13.67 -14.70
C SER A 640 -5.64 -14.73 -13.82
N GLY A 641 -4.71 -14.34 -12.94
CA GLY A 641 -3.99 -15.27 -12.04
C GLY A 641 -2.54 -15.53 -12.42
N LYS A 642 -1.96 -14.84 -13.42
CA LYS A 642 -0.55 -14.98 -13.83
C LYS A 642 0.42 -14.85 -12.65
N SER A 643 0.32 -13.76 -11.90
CA SER A 643 1.19 -13.50 -10.74
C SER A 643 0.93 -14.49 -9.60
N SER A 644 -0.32 -14.95 -9.41
CA SER A 644 -0.63 -15.99 -8.41
C SER A 644 0.07 -17.30 -8.73
N LEU A 645 0.12 -17.70 -10.00
CA LEU A 645 0.82 -18.90 -10.43
C LEU A 645 2.34 -18.75 -10.32
N VAL A 646 2.89 -17.67 -10.86
CA VAL A 646 4.35 -17.51 -11.02
C VAL A 646 5.00 -16.95 -9.76
N ASN A 647 4.49 -15.82 -9.23
CA ASN A 647 5.14 -15.09 -8.13
C ASN A 647 4.73 -15.57 -6.75
N GLU A 648 3.51 -16.15 -6.59
CA GLU A 648 3.04 -16.62 -5.29
C GLU A 648 3.18 -18.13 -5.08
N ILE A 649 3.19 -18.95 -6.14
CA ILE A 649 3.37 -20.41 -6.05
C ILE A 649 4.75 -20.83 -6.55
N LEU A 650 5.05 -20.67 -7.84
CA LEU A 650 6.24 -21.22 -8.48
C LEU A 650 7.53 -20.69 -7.88
N TYR A 651 7.70 -19.36 -7.85
CA TYR A 651 8.92 -18.72 -7.35
C TYR A 651 9.20 -19.06 -5.88
N PRO A 652 8.26 -18.89 -4.94
CA PRO A 652 8.50 -19.22 -3.54
C PRO A 652 8.79 -20.72 -3.32
N ALA A 653 8.09 -21.60 -4.03
CA ALA A 653 8.32 -23.04 -3.89
C ALA A 653 9.71 -23.46 -4.39
N LEU A 654 10.13 -23.01 -5.58
CA LEU A 654 11.47 -23.26 -6.10
C LEU A 654 12.56 -22.62 -5.21
N SER A 655 12.35 -21.39 -4.75
CA SER A 655 13.29 -20.68 -3.89
C SER A 655 13.48 -21.36 -2.55
N ASN A 656 12.40 -21.87 -1.95
CA ASN A 656 12.46 -22.62 -0.69
C ASN A 656 13.22 -23.93 -0.86
N SER A 657 12.95 -24.69 -1.92
CA SER A 657 13.59 -25.99 -2.18
C SER A 657 15.07 -25.84 -2.57
N LEU A 658 15.40 -24.92 -3.49
CA LEU A 658 16.75 -24.82 -4.07
C LEU A 658 17.70 -23.92 -3.26
N MET A 659 17.16 -22.89 -2.60
CA MET A 659 17.99 -21.85 -1.97
C MET A 659 17.77 -21.74 -0.45
N ASN A 660 17.03 -22.69 0.14
CA ASN A 660 16.66 -22.67 1.56
C ASN A 660 16.04 -21.31 2.01
N SER A 661 15.28 -20.67 1.10
CA SER A 661 14.53 -19.47 1.41
C SER A 661 13.34 -19.83 2.32
N ARG A 662 12.64 -18.82 2.83
CA ARG A 662 11.45 -19.01 3.68
C ARG A 662 10.31 -18.12 3.19
N LEU A 663 10.11 -18.16 1.91
CA LEU A 663 9.03 -17.42 1.29
C LEU A 663 7.72 -18.18 1.55
N ARG A 664 6.67 -17.44 1.85
CA ARG A 664 5.34 -18.02 1.95
C ARG A 664 4.91 -18.47 0.56
N THR A 665 4.58 -19.74 0.42
CA THR A 665 4.02 -20.31 -0.80
C THR A 665 2.50 -20.18 -0.82
N GLY A 666 1.95 -19.94 -2.00
CA GLY A 666 0.51 -20.09 -2.24
C GLY A 666 0.08 -21.56 -2.16
N ASN A 667 -1.22 -21.82 -2.27
CA ASN A 667 -1.79 -23.15 -2.16
C ASN A 667 -1.60 -23.95 -3.46
N TYR A 668 -0.97 -25.12 -3.37
CA TYR A 668 -0.78 -26.09 -4.45
C TYR A 668 -0.67 -27.51 -3.86
N SER A 669 -0.83 -28.54 -4.69
CA SER A 669 -0.72 -29.93 -4.25
C SER A 669 0.72 -30.44 -4.28
N SER A 670 1.42 -30.34 -5.40
CA SER A 670 2.84 -30.74 -5.55
C SER A 670 3.52 -29.97 -6.67
N ILE A 671 4.87 -29.94 -6.61
CA ILE A 671 5.72 -29.48 -7.72
C ILE A 671 6.77 -30.57 -7.98
N GLU A 672 6.88 -30.99 -9.23
CA GLU A 672 7.79 -32.04 -9.68
C GLU A 672 8.87 -31.47 -10.61
N GLY A 673 10.00 -32.14 -10.71
CA GLY A 673 11.11 -31.80 -11.62
C GLY A 673 12.10 -30.78 -11.06
N ILE A 674 12.01 -30.42 -9.78
CA ILE A 674 12.90 -29.44 -9.11
C ILE A 674 14.36 -29.88 -9.18
N ASP A 675 14.65 -31.18 -9.13
CA ASP A 675 16.01 -31.75 -9.17
C ASP A 675 16.76 -31.44 -10.48
N ASN A 676 16.05 -31.01 -11.52
CA ASN A 676 16.67 -30.55 -12.78
C ASN A 676 17.30 -29.16 -12.67
N LEU A 677 17.06 -28.45 -11.58
CA LEU A 677 17.47 -27.06 -11.35
C LEU A 677 18.48 -26.96 -10.21
N ASP A 678 19.36 -25.96 -10.29
CA ASP A 678 20.29 -25.59 -9.22
C ASP A 678 19.91 -24.31 -8.47
N LYS A 679 19.22 -23.41 -9.13
CA LYS A 679 18.74 -22.15 -8.53
C LYS A 679 17.60 -21.53 -9.33
N VAL A 680 16.85 -20.66 -8.68
CA VAL A 680 15.83 -19.81 -9.29
C VAL A 680 16.18 -18.34 -9.08
N ILE A 681 15.97 -17.51 -10.10
CA ILE A 681 16.22 -16.07 -10.06
C ILE A 681 14.96 -15.38 -10.52
N CYS A 682 14.44 -14.48 -9.68
CA CYS A 682 13.29 -13.63 -10.01
C CYS A 682 13.76 -12.20 -10.27
N ILE A 683 13.41 -11.67 -11.44
CA ILE A 683 13.76 -10.32 -11.88
C ILE A 683 12.46 -9.55 -12.08
N ASP A 684 12.16 -8.72 -11.10
CA ASP A 684 10.98 -7.87 -11.05
C ASP A 684 11.36 -6.38 -11.18
N GLN A 685 10.37 -5.51 -11.21
CA GLN A 685 10.52 -4.05 -11.31
C GLN A 685 10.82 -3.35 -9.98
N SER A 686 10.97 -4.08 -8.88
CA SER A 686 11.27 -3.48 -7.59
C SER A 686 12.61 -2.73 -7.63
N PRO A 687 12.74 -1.60 -6.92
CA PRO A 687 13.98 -0.83 -6.90
C PRO A 687 15.18 -1.69 -6.46
N ILE A 688 16.37 -1.43 -7.04
CA ILE A 688 17.63 -2.09 -6.64
C ILE A 688 18.12 -1.69 -5.23
N GLY A 689 17.43 -0.78 -4.58
CA GLY A 689 17.63 -0.35 -3.21
C GLY A 689 16.68 0.80 -2.84
N ARG A 690 16.53 1.05 -1.54
CA ARG A 690 15.59 2.04 -1.01
C ARG A 690 16.25 3.37 -0.60
N THR A 691 17.56 3.47 -0.73
CA THR A 691 18.32 4.64 -0.30
C THR A 691 19.10 5.26 -1.44
N PRO A 692 19.45 6.54 -1.39
CA PRO A 692 20.31 7.20 -2.39
C PRO A 692 21.70 6.57 -2.54
N ARG A 693 22.15 5.75 -1.60
CA ARG A 693 23.43 5.02 -1.64
C ARG A 693 23.42 3.83 -2.57
N SER A 694 22.25 3.27 -2.83
CA SER A 694 22.12 2.18 -3.80
C SER A 694 22.18 2.74 -5.22
N ASN A 695 23.01 2.18 -6.05
CA ASN A 695 23.21 2.59 -7.44
C ASN A 695 23.64 1.38 -8.30
N PRO A 696 23.67 1.50 -9.64
CA PRO A 696 24.08 0.42 -10.53
C PRO A 696 25.47 -0.16 -10.20
N ALA A 697 26.43 0.68 -9.84
CA ALA A 697 27.79 0.22 -9.53
C ALA A 697 27.85 -0.61 -8.24
N THR A 698 27.07 -0.25 -7.21
CA THR A 698 27.01 -1.03 -5.95
C THR A 698 26.25 -2.32 -6.14
N TYR A 699 25.14 -2.30 -6.86
CA TYR A 699 24.29 -3.47 -7.07
C TYR A 699 25.00 -4.58 -7.88
N THR A 700 25.69 -4.21 -8.94
CA THR A 700 26.49 -5.13 -9.78
C THR A 700 27.81 -5.55 -9.12
N ASN A 701 28.11 -5.01 -7.94
CA ASN A 701 29.37 -5.22 -7.22
C ASN A 701 30.62 -4.76 -7.99
N VAL A 702 30.48 -3.98 -9.05
CA VAL A 702 31.61 -3.38 -9.79
C VAL A 702 32.30 -2.29 -8.97
N PHE A 703 31.57 -1.64 -8.09
CA PHE A 703 32.12 -0.60 -7.21
C PHE A 703 33.21 -1.12 -6.27
N ASN A 704 33.14 -2.38 -5.85
CA ASN A 704 34.20 -3.00 -5.03
C ASN A 704 35.50 -3.10 -5.82
N ASP A 705 35.42 -3.50 -7.10
CA ASP A 705 36.60 -3.60 -7.96
C ASP A 705 37.19 -2.21 -8.27
N ILE A 706 36.33 -1.19 -8.43
CA ILE A 706 36.76 0.21 -8.60
C ILE A 706 37.48 0.72 -7.34
N ARG A 707 36.95 0.47 -6.15
CA ARG A 707 37.59 0.85 -4.87
C ARG A 707 38.94 0.14 -4.68
N GLU A 708 39.03 -1.12 -5.04
CA GLU A 708 40.28 -1.87 -5.02
C GLU A 708 41.32 -1.27 -5.99
N LEU A 709 40.91 -0.91 -7.21
CA LEU A 709 41.77 -0.21 -8.17
C LEU A 709 42.28 1.11 -7.59
N PHE A 710 41.42 1.96 -7.02
CA PHE A 710 41.82 3.24 -6.44
C PHE A 710 42.76 3.07 -5.25
N SER A 711 42.57 2.06 -4.40
CA SER A 711 43.46 1.79 -3.26
C SER A 711 44.85 1.31 -3.67
N ASN A 712 44.97 0.79 -4.88
CA ASN A 712 46.24 0.34 -5.44
C ASN A 712 47.03 1.42 -6.17
N LEU A 713 46.47 2.61 -6.34
CA LEU A 713 47.19 3.72 -7.00
C LEU A 713 48.36 4.22 -6.11
N PRO A 714 49.46 4.73 -6.74
CA PRO A 714 50.61 5.24 -6.03
C PRO A 714 50.26 6.28 -4.93
N ASP A 715 49.41 7.25 -5.28
CA ASP A 715 48.99 8.32 -4.35
C ASP A 715 48.18 7.77 -3.15
N ALA A 716 47.35 6.77 -3.37
CA ALA A 716 46.58 6.14 -2.31
C ALA A 716 47.51 5.31 -1.39
N LYS A 717 48.45 4.58 -1.96
CA LYS A 717 49.44 3.79 -1.20
C LYS A 717 50.36 4.70 -0.39
N ALA A 718 50.82 5.80 -0.96
CA ALA A 718 51.67 6.77 -0.26
C ALA A 718 50.97 7.37 0.98
N ARG A 719 49.64 7.52 0.92
CA ARG A 719 48.81 8.05 2.02
C ARG A 719 48.25 6.94 2.93
N GLY A 720 48.57 5.68 2.68
CA GLY A 720 48.06 4.53 3.45
C GLY A 720 46.56 4.29 3.29
N TYR A 721 45.93 4.75 2.18
CA TYR A 721 44.52 4.61 1.91
C TYR A 721 44.17 3.18 1.48
N LYS A 722 43.29 2.53 2.20
CA LYS A 722 42.72 1.21 1.87
C LYS A 722 41.43 1.36 1.10
N ALA A 723 40.92 0.27 0.53
CA ALA A 723 39.64 0.26 -0.24
C ALA A 723 38.44 0.82 0.55
N GLY A 724 38.46 0.75 1.90
CA GLY A 724 37.45 1.36 2.76
C GLY A 724 37.38 2.89 2.68
N ARG A 725 38.52 3.56 2.40
CA ARG A 725 38.59 5.02 2.23
C ARG A 725 37.74 5.50 1.05
N PHE A 726 37.67 4.70 0.02
CA PHE A 726 36.91 4.99 -1.20
C PHE A 726 35.45 4.50 -1.15
N SER A 727 34.96 4.13 0.03
CA SER A 727 33.57 3.76 0.27
C SER A 727 32.77 4.95 0.84
N PHE A 728 31.68 5.32 0.21
CA PHE A 728 30.74 6.31 0.76
C PHE A 728 29.84 5.76 1.88
N ASN A 729 29.88 4.43 2.16
CA ASN A 729 29.12 3.80 3.23
C ASN A 729 29.89 3.76 4.57
N VAL A 730 31.21 3.93 4.53
CA VAL A 730 32.10 3.80 5.70
C VAL A 730 32.68 5.17 6.05
N SER A 731 32.78 5.47 7.34
CA SER A 731 33.44 6.70 7.81
C SER A 731 34.94 6.76 7.44
N GLY A 732 35.47 7.96 7.36
CA GLY A 732 36.88 8.23 7.09
C GLY A 732 37.16 8.78 5.71
N GLY A 733 36.43 8.40 4.64
CA GLY A 733 36.58 8.93 3.28
C GLY A 733 35.36 9.62 2.73
N ARG A 734 34.20 9.36 3.30
CA ARG A 734 32.93 9.97 2.91
C ARG A 734 32.77 11.39 3.45
N CYS A 735 31.87 12.15 2.86
CA CYS A 735 31.39 13.40 3.45
C CYS A 735 30.56 13.06 4.71
N GLU A 736 31.00 13.52 5.87
CA GLU A 736 30.29 13.20 7.12
C GLU A 736 29.01 14.04 7.30
N HIS A 737 28.89 15.20 6.64
CA HIS A 737 27.68 16.03 6.70
C HIS A 737 26.46 15.30 6.11
N CYS A 738 26.58 14.72 4.91
CA CYS A 738 25.51 13.89 4.30
C CYS A 738 25.72 12.39 4.54
N SER A 739 26.70 12.01 5.36
CA SER A 739 27.05 10.60 5.64
C SER A 739 27.27 9.74 4.38
N GLY A 740 27.70 10.37 3.27
CA GLY A 740 27.97 9.72 1.99
C GLY A 740 26.78 9.62 1.04
N ASP A 741 25.61 10.16 1.39
CA ASP A 741 24.42 10.14 0.51
C ASP A 741 24.59 11.09 -0.69
N GLY A 742 25.38 12.16 -0.56
CA GLY A 742 25.52 13.21 -1.56
C GLY A 742 24.33 14.20 -1.53
N MET A 743 23.25 13.81 -0.89
CA MET A 743 22.01 14.57 -0.77
C MET A 743 21.57 14.66 0.69
N ILE A 744 20.78 15.66 1.03
CA ILE A 744 20.13 15.83 2.32
C ILE A 744 18.65 15.59 2.10
N LYS A 745 18.06 14.68 2.88
CA LYS A 745 16.64 14.43 2.89
C LYS A 745 15.95 15.48 3.76
N ILE A 746 14.99 16.18 3.20
CA ILE A 746 14.09 17.10 3.92
C ILE A 746 12.74 16.40 4.05
N GLU A 747 12.40 15.98 5.27
CA GLU A 747 11.13 15.32 5.54
C GLU A 747 9.99 16.33 5.57
N MET A 748 8.99 16.10 4.74
CA MET A 748 7.81 16.94 4.62
C MET A 748 6.60 16.17 5.16
N HIS A 749 6.05 16.58 6.32
CA HIS A 749 4.99 15.83 7.01
C HIS A 749 3.71 15.56 6.18
N PHE A 750 3.41 16.39 5.17
CA PHE A 750 2.19 16.26 4.35
C PHE A 750 2.47 16.14 2.85
N LEU A 751 3.73 16.22 2.42
CA LEU A 751 4.18 16.16 1.04
C LEU A 751 5.25 15.08 0.89
N PRO A 752 5.55 14.63 -0.34
CA PRO A 752 6.69 13.74 -0.57
C PRO A 752 8.00 14.37 -0.09
N ASP A 753 8.88 13.56 0.49
CA ASP A 753 10.20 14.00 0.93
C ASP A 753 11.01 14.61 -0.22
N ILE A 754 11.70 15.69 0.05
CA ILE A 754 12.56 16.38 -0.94
C ILE A 754 14.02 16.03 -0.67
N TYR A 755 14.76 15.74 -1.72
CA TYR A 755 16.19 15.48 -1.68
C TYR A 755 16.94 16.65 -2.34
N VAL A 756 17.78 17.35 -1.57
CA VAL A 756 18.61 18.44 -2.07
C VAL A 756 20.08 18.06 -2.05
N PRO A 757 20.91 18.51 -3.02
CA PRO A 757 22.35 18.27 -2.97
C PRO A 757 22.96 18.77 -1.67
N CYS A 758 23.88 17.99 -1.10
CA CYS A 758 24.60 18.39 0.10
C CYS A 758 25.44 19.66 -0.17
N ASP A 759 25.28 20.68 0.63
CA ASP A 759 25.98 21.99 0.52
C ASP A 759 27.48 21.88 0.74
N VAL A 760 27.94 20.91 1.55
CA VAL A 760 29.36 20.68 1.85
C VAL A 760 30.09 19.95 0.72
N CYS A 761 29.57 18.81 0.27
CA CYS A 761 30.22 18.01 -0.79
C CYS A 761 29.66 18.28 -2.19
N LYS A 762 28.60 19.07 -2.33
CA LYS A 762 27.94 19.41 -3.61
C LYS A 762 27.59 18.19 -4.44
N GLY A 763 27.13 17.12 -3.79
CA GLY A 763 26.78 15.85 -4.44
C GLY A 763 27.93 14.86 -4.59
N ALA A 764 29.18 15.24 -4.34
CA ALA A 764 30.36 14.38 -4.58
C ALA A 764 30.48 13.18 -3.62
N ARG A 765 29.72 13.11 -2.51
CA ARG A 765 29.67 12.01 -1.53
C ARG A 765 30.91 11.81 -0.66
N TYR A 766 32.06 12.35 -1.04
CA TYR A 766 33.36 12.16 -0.38
C TYR A 766 33.91 13.44 0.21
N ASN A 767 34.86 13.30 1.10
CA ASN A 767 35.65 14.44 1.59
C ASN A 767 36.74 14.83 0.56
N ARG A 768 37.26 16.03 0.74
CA ARG A 768 38.21 16.65 -0.21
C ARG A 768 39.48 15.80 -0.43
N GLU A 769 40.02 15.24 0.65
CA GLU A 769 41.25 14.44 0.61
C GLU A 769 41.12 13.17 -0.22
N THR A 770 39.96 12.48 -0.14
CA THR A 770 39.69 11.28 -0.93
C THR A 770 39.55 11.62 -2.42
N LEU A 771 38.99 12.82 -2.76
CA LEU A 771 38.85 13.28 -4.14
C LEU A 771 40.16 13.71 -4.80
N GLU A 772 41.27 13.86 -4.05
CA GLU A 772 42.58 14.16 -4.62
C GLU A 772 43.19 12.96 -5.35
N VAL A 773 42.83 11.72 -4.98
CA VAL A 773 43.33 10.51 -5.64
C VAL A 773 42.66 10.35 -7.01
N ARG A 774 43.46 10.25 -8.07
CA ARG A 774 42.96 10.21 -9.44
C ARG A 774 43.50 9.01 -10.23
N TYR A 775 42.61 8.37 -10.98
CA TYR A 775 42.95 7.35 -11.98
C TYR A 775 42.64 7.91 -13.37
N LYS A 776 43.59 7.93 -14.28
CA LYS A 776 43.49 8.54 -15.60
C LYS A 776 42.87 9.94 -15.55
N GLY A 777 43.23 10.76 -14.54
CA GLY A 777 42.78 12.13 -14.39
C GLY A 777 41.43 12.29 -13.71
N LYS A 778 40.68 11.21 -13.42
CA LYS A 778 39.36 11.23 -12.78
C LYS A 778 39.43 10.76 -11.35
N ASN A 779 38.75 11.45 -10.42
CA ASN A 779 38.57 11.01 -9.06
C ASN A 779 37.39 10.03 -8.94
N ILE A 780 37.19 9.41 -7.77
CA ILE A 780 36.17 8.38 -7.59
C ILE A 780 34.74 8.91 -7.73
N SER A 781 34.47 10.16 -7.41
CA SER A 781 33.16 10.79 -7.61
C SER A 781 32.90 11.04 -9.09
N GLU A 782 33.90 11.54 -9.83
CA GLU A 782 33.81 11.74 -11.28
C GLU A 782 33.64 10.39 -12.03
N VAL A 783 34.20 9.31 -11.51
CA VAL A 783 33.99 7.94 -12.06
C VAL A 783 32.55 7.47 -11.83
N LEU A 784 31.97 7.75 -10.65
CA LEU A 784 30.56 7.42 -10.38
C LEU A 784 29.60 8.26 -11.23
N ASP A 785 30.01 9.46 -11.63
CA ASP A 785 29.21 10.37 -12.45
C ASP A 785 29.31 10.05 -13.97
N MET A 786 30.24 9.18 -14.38
CA MET A 786 30.32 8.70 -15.76
C MET A 786 29.07 7.89 -16.12
N THR A 787 28.63 8.00 -17.37
CA THR A 787 27.69 7.08 -17.98
C THR A 787 28.34 5.70 -18.13
N ILE A 788 27.52 4.66 -18.19
CA ILE A 788 27.98 3.27 -18.38
C ILE A 788 28.78 3.17 -19.70
N GLU A 789 28.34 3.83 -20.76
CA GLU A 789 29.02 3.86 -22.06
C GLU A 789 30.42 4.49 -21.94
N GLU A 790 30.57 5.65 -21.30
CA GLU A 790 31.87 6.29 -21.03
C GLU A 790 32.77 5.39 -20.16
N ALA A 791 32.19 4.74 -19.16
CA ALA A 791 32.91 3.88 -18.24
C ALA A 791 33.44 2.60 -18.91
N VAL A 792 32.73 2.05 -19.91
CA VAL A 792 33.24 0.92 -20.73
C VAL A 792 34.55 1.31 -21.43
N ALA A 793 34.60 2.47 -22.08
CA ALA A 793 35.79 3.00 -22.72
C ALA A 793 36.90 3.35 -21.70
N PHE A 794 36.54 3.98 -20.59
CA PHE A 794 37.47 4.39 -19.54
C PHE A 794 38.22 3.21 -18.90
N PHE A 795 37.50 2.09 -18.63
CA PHE A 795 38.05 0.88 -18.02
C PHE A 795 38.46 -0.22 -19.03
N GLU A 796 38.67 0.12 -20.30
CA GLU A 796 39.04 -0.83 -21.38
C GLU A 796 40.16 -1.80 -20.96
N ASN A 797 41.19 -1.26 -20.29
CA ASN A 797 42.38 -2.02 -19.87
C ASN A 797 42.23 -2.70 -18.50
N VAL A 798 41.05 -2.72 -17.91
CA VAL A 798 40.77 -3.37 -16.62
C VAL A 798 39.63 -4.41 -16.80
N PRO A 799 39.98 -5.65 -17.25
CA PRO A 799 39.00 -6.65 -17.69
C PRO A 799 37.95 -6.98 -16.59
N LYS A 800 38.36 -7.02 -15.33
CA LYS A 800 37.47 -7.32 -14.20
C LYS A 800 36.33 -6.30 -14.06
N ILE A 801 36.61 -5.03 -14.28
CA ILE A 801 35.64 -3.93 -14.23
C ILE A 801 34.87 -3.88 -15.56
N ARG A 802 35.60 -3.87 -16.70
CA ARG A 802 35.01 -3.76 -18.03
C ARG A 802 33.93 -4.82 -18.27
N ASN A 803 34.18 -6.09 -17.96
CA ASN A 803 33.23 -7.18 -18.23
C ASN A 803 31.87 -6.98 -17.52
N LYS A 804 31.90 -6.46 -16.31
CA LYS A 804 30.64 -6.16 -15.57
C LYS A 804 29.91 -4.95 -16.13
N ILE A 805 30.66 -3.91 -16.56
CA ILE A 805 30.09 -2.68 -17.11
C ILE A 805 29.57 -2.94 -18.53
N SER A 806 30.28 -3.75 -19.38
CA SER A 806 29.81 -4.07 -20.72
C SER A 806 28.45 -4.77 -20.69
N THR A 807 28.19 -5.67 -19.72
CA THR A 807 26.88 -6.31 -19.59
C THR A 807 25.76 -5.30 -19.33
N LEU A 808 26.04 -4.25 -18.53
CA LEU A 808 25.08 -3.15 -18.33
C LEU A 808 24.84 -2.36 -19.64
N ASN A 809 25.86 -2.16 -20.44
CA ASN A 809 25.74 -1.51 -21.74
C ASN A 809 24.95 -2.38 -22.74
N ASP A 810 25.19 -3.69 -22.75
CA ASP A 810 24.55 -4.65 -23.65
C ASP A 810 23.02 -4.74 -23.42
N VAL A 811 22.56 -4.60 -22.18
CA VAL A 811 21.12 -4.51 -21.86
C VAL A 811 20.51 -3.13 -22.15
N GLY A 812 21.25 -2.22 -22.80
CA GLY A 812 20.74 -0.92 -23.22
C GLY A 812 20.73 0.16 -22.15
N LEU A 813 21.58 0.05 -21.10
CA LEU A 813 21.71 1.04 -20.02
C LEU A 813 22.91 1.99 -20.20
N GLY A 814 23.48 2.08 -21.39
CA GLY A 814 24.68 2.89 -21.67
C GLY A 814 24.58 4.35 -21.22
N TYR A 815 23.39 4.93 -21.27
CA TYR A 815 23.10 6.31 -20.88
C TYR A 815 22.99 6.55 -19.35
N VAL A 816 22.81 5.50 -18.55
CA VAL A 816 22.67 5.58 -17.09
C VAL A 816 24.04 5.82 -16.45
N LYS A 817 24.12 6.68 -15.43
CA LYS A 817 25.36 6.91 -14.69
C LYS A 817 25.64 5.77 -13.72
N LEU A 818 26.91 5.37 -13.55
CA LEU A 818 27.32 4.32 -12.61
C LEU A 818 26.85 4.58 -11.16
N GLY A 819 26.91 5.82 -10.71
CA GLY A 819 26.52 6.26 -9.38
C GLY A 819 25.07 6.79 -9.28
N GLN A 820 24.23 6.64 -10.32
CA GLN A 820 22.86 7.12 -10.31
C GLN A 820 22.07 6.46 -9.17
N SER A 821 21.39 7.27 -8.35
CA SER A 821 20.61 6.77 -7.24
C SER A 821 19.51 5.81 -7.70
N SER A 822 19.31 4.72 -6.97
CA SER A 822 18.23 3.76 -7.22
C SER A 822 16.83 4.41 -7.20
N THR A 823 16.68 5.49 -6.45
CA THR A 823 15.40 6.24 -6.33
C THR A 823 15.04 7.01 -7.58
N THR A 824 16.01 7.28 -8.46
CA THR A 824 15.82 8.01 -9.73
C THR A 824 15.71 7.07 -10.94
N LEU A 825 15.97 5.78 -10.77
CA LEU A 825 15.80 4.79 -11.84
C LEU A 825 14.33 4.48 -12.06
N SER A 826 13.93 4.31 -13.31
CA SER A 826 12.63 3.73 -13.66
C SER A 826 12.56 2.25 -13.28
N GLY A 827 11.35 1.67 -13.20
CA GLY A 827 11.17 0.25 -12.92
C GLY A 827 11.87 -0.65 -13.95
N GLY A 828 11.78 -0.30 -15.23
CA GLY A 828 12.47 -1.02 -16.31
C GLY A 828 14.00 -0.90 -16.27
N GLU A 829 14.54 0.27 -15.88
CA GLU A 829 15.99 0.43 -15.68
C GLU A 829 16.49 -0.41 -14.51
N ALA A 830 15.77 -0.39 -13.37
CA ALA A 830 16.09 -1.22 -12.20
C ALA A 830 16.07 -2.72 -12.55
N GLN A 831 15.09 -3.16 -13.32
CA GLN A 831 14.97 -4.54 -13.79
C GLN A 831 16.15 -4.93 -14.69
N ARG A 832 16.54 -4.05 -15.62
CA ARG A 832 17.70 -4.30 -16.51
C ARG A 832 19.03 -4.32 -15.74
N VAL A 833 19.20 -3.52 -14.69
CA VAL A 833 20.38 -3.61 -13.79
C VAL A 833 20.43 -4.98 -13.10
N LYS A 834 19.29 -5.49 -12.62
CA LYS A 834 19.20 -6.85 -12.04
C LYS A 834 19.57 -7.92 -13.07
N LEU A 835 18.99 -7.83 -14.27
CA LEU A 835 19.26 -8.75 -15.36
C LEU A 835 20.76 -8.76 -15.73
N ALA A 836 21.37 -7.59 -15.94
CA ALA A 836 22.78 -7.46 -16.23
C ALA A 836 23.67 -8.07 -15.15
N THR A 837 23.30 -7.91 -13.88
CA THR A 837 24.02 -8.51 -12.77
C THR A 837 24.03 -10.04 -12.85
N GLU A 838 22.92 -10.65 -13.20
CA GLU A 838 22.84 -12.10 -13.32
C GLU A 838 23.54 -12.60 -14.61
N LEU A 839 23.40 -11.89 -15.73
CA LEU A 839 24.10 -12.22 -16.98
C LEU A 839 25.64 -12.10 -16.87
N SER A 840 26.15 -11.25 -15.97
CA SER A 840 27.59 -11.14 -15.72
C SER A 840 28.20 -12.33 -14.95
N LYS A 841 27.35 -13.19 -14.35
CA LYS A 841 27.78 -14.38 -13.59
C LYS A 841 27.98 -15.58 -14.53
N ARG A 842 28.83 -16.52 -14.09
CA ARG A 842 29.01 -17.78 -14.83
C ARG A 842 27.71 -18.59 -14.81
N SER A 843 27.26 -18.99 -15.99
CA SER A 843 26.07 -19.84 -16.15
C SER A 843 26.40 -21.30 -15.76
N THR A 844 25.48 -21.95 -15.07
CA THR A 844 25.52 -23.38 -14.75
C THR A 844 24.70 -24.21 -15.74
N GLY A 845 23.88 -23.56 -16.57
CA GLY A 845 22.95 -24.24 -17.51
C GLY A 845 21.68 -24.80 -16.83
N LYS A 846 21.55 -24.70 -15.50
CA LYS A 846 20.41 -25.25 -14.73
C LYS A 846 19.66 -24.18 -13.91
N THR A 847 19.80 -22.91 -14.31
CA THR A 847 19.15 -21.80 -13.62
C THR A 847 17.79 -21.53 -14.22
N PHE A 848 16.76 -21.44 -13.38
CA PHE A 848 15.41 -21.02 -13.76
C PHE A 848 15.26 -19.51 -13.58
N TYR A 849 15.03 -18.78 -14.66
CA TYR A 849 14.79 -17.33 -14.64
C TYR A 849 13.31 -17.02 -14.72
N ILE A 850 12.82 -16.22 -13.79
CA ILE A 850 11.47 -15.65 -13.80
C ILE A 850 11.61 -14.16 -14.08
N LEU A 851 11.02 -13.72 -15.18
CA LEU A 851 11.02 -12.32 -15.60
C LEU A 851 9.59 -11.80 -15.54
N ASP A 852 9.34 -10.78 -14.72
CA ASP A 852 8.02 -10.17 -14.60
C ASP A 852 7.94 -8.94 -15.50
N GLU A 853 7.13 -9.06 -16.59
CA GLU A 853 6.91 -8.00 -17.58
C GLU A 853 8.23 -7.36 -18.10
N PRO A 854 9.16 -8.13 -18.68
CA PRO A 854 10.51 -7.66 -18.98
C PRO A 854 10.60 -6.58 -20.09
N SER A 855 9.54 -6.38 -20.85
CA SER A 855 9.46 -5.38 -21.93
C SER A 855 8.84 -4.05 -21.52
N ILE A 856 8.52 -3.87 -20.25
CA ILE A 856 7.91 -2.64 -19.73
C ILE A 856 8.80 -1.42 -19.95
N GLY A 857 8.21 -0.33 -20.46
CA GLY A 857 8.92 0.93 -20.67
C GLY A 857 10.00 0.86 -21.76
N LEU A 858 9.97 -0.19 -22.58
CA LEU A 858 10.93 -0.37 -23.65
C LEU A 858 10.34 -0.03 -25.01
N HIS A 859 11.07 0.79 -25.76
CA HIS A 859 10.83 0.95 -27.18
C HIS A 859 11.10 -0.37 -27.91
N GLN A 860 10.43 -0.62 -29.06
CA GLN A 860 10.60 -1.87 -29.82
C GLN A 860 12.06 -2.16 -30.17
N ARG A 861 12.89 -1.14 -30.46
CA ARG A 861 14.33 -1.30 -30.64
C ARG A 861 15.06 -1.87 -29.41
N ASP A 862 14.66 -1.44 -28.22
CA ASP A 862 15.25 -1.91 -26.97
C ASP A 862 14.86 -3.38 -26.70
N ASN A 863 13.66 -3.79 -27.13
CA ASN A 863 13.22 -5.18 -27.09
C ASN A 863 13.99 -6.11 -28.03
N VAL A 864 14.57 -5.60 -29.11
CA VAL A 864 15.43 -6.38 -30.02
C VAL A 864 16.77 -6.72 -29.37
N ARG A 865 17.28 -5.89 -28.50
CA ARG A 865 18.54 -6.11 -27.75
C ARG A 865 18.35 -7.12 -26.64
#